data_4f50294337aff3e6a5a1564018528af4
#
_entry.id   4f50294337aff3e6a5a1564018528af4
#
_cell.length_a   1.000
_cell.length_b   1.000
_cell.length_c   1.000
_cell.angle_alpha   90.00
_cell.angle_beta   90.00
_cell.angle_gamma   90.00
#
_symmetry.space_group_name_H-M   'P 1'
#
loop_
_entity.id
_entity.type
_entity.pdbx_description
1 polymer ?
#
loop_
_entity_poly.entity_id
_entity_poly.type
_entity_poly.pdbx_seq_one_letter_code
_entity_poly.pdbx_strand_id
1 'polypeptide(L)'
;MKNYGVNDLRRMFLEFFESKEHLAHKSFSLVPHNDNSLLIINSGMAPLKPYFTGQEIPPRRRMTTCQKCVRTGDIENVGKTARHLTFFEMLGNFSFGDYFKHESLAWSWEFLTQVVGLEPERLYPSIFCEDEEAFNIWVNEIGVPAEKITRFYRDPETGECDNFWEHGAGPCGPCSEIYYDRGIKYGCGKPDCKVGCECDRFMEVWNNVFTQFDGDGKGNYEELQQKNIDTGMGLERLAVVVQDVDTVFDINTMKAIRDRICEVSGVEYQKDEKKDVSIRLITDHMRSSTFMISDGILPSNEGRGYVLRRLIRRVARHGRLLGIEGKFLTKIAETVIAECKDGYPELEEKKDFIFNVFTQEEDKFSKTIDQGLSILTDMEESLNKEGKKVLAGADAFKLYDTYGFPIDLTIEILEEKGLTVDEEGFKAAMQEQKETARKARKVTNYMGADVTVYESIDPSITSKFVGYDRLTHESKVTVLTTEDEIVEALTDGQAGTIIVDETPFYATMGGQEADIGVIAVNDAEFEVKDTIKLLGGKVGHVGVVSKGMIKVGDVVTLKVDGTRRADTCKNHSATHLLQKALRNVLGNHVEQAGSLVNGDRLRFDFTHFQAMTAEEIAKAEQLVIEQIANNITVDTQEMTLDEAKKTGAMALFGEKYGETVRVVKMGDFSTELCGGTHVANTGAIMAFKIVSESGVAAGVRRIEALTGNGVFEYYKNLEETLEKSAKIVKTTPVGLTEKLEHLMAEMKALQSENESLKSKAAKDALGDVMNQVVEIKGVQLLAARVDGVDMNGLRDLGDQLKTKLGEGVVVLASGADGKVNLVAMATDGAMAKGAHAGNLIKGIAALVGGGGGGRPNMAQAGGKNPAGIDQAIAEVAKVLKGQL
;
A
#
# COMPACT_ATOMS: atom_id res chain seq x y z
N MET A 1 -42.69 8.46 19.81
CA MET A 1 -41.23 8.64 20.07
C MET A 1 -40.78 9.99 19.51
N LYS A 2 -39.89 10.72 20.18
CA LYS A 2 -39.19 11.83 19.57
C LYS A 2 -38.22 11.30 18.52
N ASN A 3 -38.18 11.91 17.34
CA ASN A 3 -37.34 11.46 16.24
C ASN A 3 -35.93 12.08 16.42
N TYR A 4 -35.03 11.38 17.16
CA TYR A 4 -33.65 11.81 17.38
C TYR A 4 -32.75 11.33 16.21
N GLY A 5 -31.88 12.25 15.74
CA GLY A 5 -30.82 11.90 14.79
C GLY A 5 -29.66 11.17 15.44
N VAL A 6 -28.80 10.56 14.62
CA VAL A 6 -27.60 9.83 15.10
C VAL A 6 -26.70 10.74 15.96
N ASN A 7 -26.49 11.98 15.56
CA ASN A 7 -25.68 12.94 16.32
C ASN A 7 -26.32 13.31 17.66
N ASP A 8 -27.67 13.39 17.72
CA ASP A 8 -28.38 13.60 18.99
C ASP A 8 -28.21 12.43 19.94
N LEU A 9 -28.40 11.20 19.47
CA LEU A 9 -28.25 10.00 20.27
C LEU A 9 -26.84 9.84 20.85
N ARG A 10 -25.82 10.15 20.04
CA ARG A 10 -24.41 10.14 20.49
C ARG A 10 -24.20 11.15 21.61
N ARG A 11 -24.66 12.39 21.44
CA ARG A 11 -24.56 13.45 22.45
C ARG A 11 -25.32 13.07 23.72
N MET A 12 -26.57 12.63 23.61
CA MET A 12 -27.41 12.24 24.75
C MET A 12 -26.77 11.12 25.58
N PHE A 13 -26.13 10.13 24.94
CA PHE A 13 -25.43 9.05 25.63
C PHE A 13 -24.24 9.56 26.43
N LEU A 14 -23.37 10.35 25.80
CA LEU A 14 -22.20 10.90 26.48
C LEU A 14 -22.61 11.83 27.65
N GLU A 15 -23.54 12.75 27.44
CA GLU A 15 -24.05 13.65 28.48
C GLU A 15 -24.72 12.89 29.63
N PHE A 16 -25.45 11.81 29.32
CA PHE A 16 -26.07 10.98 30.37
C PHE A 16 -25.01 10.33 31.26
N PHE A 17 -23.97 9.73 30.67
CA PHE A 17 -22.92 9.10 31.47
C PHE A 17 -21.97 10.11 32.13
N GLU A 18 -21.78 11.31 31.56
CA GLU A 18 -21.14 12.42 32.29
C GLU A 18 -21.91 12.78 33.56
N SER A 19 -23.27 12.79 33.51
CA SER A 19 -24.11 13.00 34.69
C SER A 19 -23.99 11.90 35.75
N LYS A 20 -23.49 10.71 35.36
CA LYS A 20 -23.15 9.59 36.24
C LYS A 20 -21.64 9.57 36.60
N GLU A 21 -20.96 10.71 36.46
CA GLU A 21 -19.56 10.93 36.83
C GLU A 21 -18.53 10.20 35.92
N HIS A 22 -18.92 9.80 34.69
CA HIS A 22 -17.98 9.25 33.74
C HIS A 22 -17.16 10.36 33.03
N LEU A 23 -15.90 10.05 32.72
CA LEU A 23 -15.11 10.87 31.84
C LEU A 23 -15.51 10.57 30.38
N ALA A 24 -16.11 11.53 29.68
CA ALA A 24 -16.35 11.40 28.27
C ALA A 24 -15.01 11.53 27.51
N HIS A 25 -14.56 10.44 26.97
CA HIS A 25 -13.32 10.37 26.22
C HIS A 25 -13.61 10.39 24.71
N LYS A 26 -12.79 11.11 23.94
CA LYS A 26 -12.88 11.10 22.48
C LYS A 26 -12.65 9.67 21.95
N SER A 27 -13.24 9.37 20.80
CA SER A 27 -12.94 8.11 20.11
C SER A 27 -11.44 7.94 19.88
N PHE A 28 -10.94 6.77 20.19
CA PHE A 28 -9.58 6.37 19.81
C PHE A 28 -9.47 6.20 18.30
N SER A 29 -8.25 6.23 17.79
CA SER A 29 -7.98 5.91 16.38
C SER A 29 -8.38 4.48 16.06
N LEU A 30 -8.79 4.23 14.82
CA LEU A 30 -8.98 2.87 14.28
C LEU A 30 -7.68 2.06 14.21
N VAL A 31 -6.52 2.75 14.25
CA VAL A 31 -5.21 2.11 14.32
C VAL A 31 -4.91 1.74 15.76
N PRO A 32 -4.79 0.43 16.10
CA PRO A 32 -4.47 -0.01 17.45
C PRO A 32 -3.12 0.52 17.91
N HIS A 33 -3.06 1.03 19.13
CA HIS A 33 -1.80 1.40 19.78
C HIS A 33 -1.39 0.26 20.73
N ASN A 34 -0.17 -0.25 20.59
CA ASN A 34 0.44 -1.27 21.45
C ASN A 34 -0.30 -2.64 21.50
N ASP A 35 -1.22 -2.91 20.59
CA ASP A 35 -1.88 -4.21 20.46
C ASP A 35 -1.67 -4.80 19.07
N ASN A 36 -0.75 -5.77 18.96
CA ASN A 36 -0.44 -6.48 17.72
C ASN A 36 -1.44 -7.62 17.42
N SER A 37 -2.36 -7.91 18.33
CA SER A 37 -3.41 -8.94 18.13
C SER A 37 -4.54 -8.43 17.24
N LEU A 38 -4.71 -7.11 17.14
CA LEU A 38 -5.75 -6.46 16.35
C LEU A 38 -5.17 -5.74 15.14
N LEU A 39 -5.75 -5.99 13.98
CA LEU A 39 -5.41 -5.26 12.76
C LEU A 39 -6.01 -3.85 12.76
N ILE A 40 -7.29 -3.73 13.16
CA ILE A 40 -8.06 -2.49 13.25
C ILE A 40 -8.94 -2.59 14.51
N ILE A 41 -9.19 -1.49 15.18
CA ILE A 41 -10.08 -1.44 16.34
C ILE A 41 -11.50 -1.89 15.94
N ASN A 42 -12.03 -2.90 16.63
CA ASN A 42 -13.29 -3.58 16.33
C ASN A 42 -14.32 -3.54 17.48
N SER A 43 -13.97 -2.95 18.64
CA SER A 43 -14.84 -2.82 19.80
C SER A 43 -14.47 -1.61 20.65
N GLY A 44 -15.40 -1.19 21.52
CA GLY A 44 -15.19 -0.08 22.46
C GLY A 44 -14.13 -0.36 23.52
N MET A 45 -14.02 -1.63 23.94
CA MET A 45 -13.09 -2.06 24.98
C MET A 45 -11.64 -2.20 24.45
N ALA A 46 -11.45 -2.50 23.17
CA ALA A 46 -10.13 -2.82 22.61
C ALA A 46 -9.03 -1.79 22.97
N PRO A 47 -9.23 -0.47 22.83
CA PRO A 47 -8.24 0.51 23.22
C PRO A 47 -8.08 0.68 24.74
N LEU A 48 -9.01 0.16 25.53
CA LEU A 48 -9.05 0.28 27.00
C LEU A 48 -8.54 -0.98 27.73
N LYS A 49 -8.18 -2.01 26.99
CA LYS A 49 -7.75 -3.33 27.54
C LYS A 49 -6.70 -3.23 28.64
N PRO A 50 -5.67 -2.34 28.59
CA PRO A 50 -4.69 -2.19 29.67
C PRO A 50 -5.30 -1.75 31.02
N TYR A 51 -6.43 -1.03 31.01
CA TYR A 51 -7.12 -0.60 32.22
C TYR A 51 -7.93 -1.73 32.86
N PHE A 52 -8.49 -2.63 32.05
CA PHE A 52 -9.21 -3.82 32.51
C PHE A 52 -8.28 -4.82 33.19
N THR A 53 -7.06 -4.96 32.67
CA THR A 53 -6.04 -5.87 33.22
C THR A 53 -5.23 -5.27 34.37
N GLY A 54 -5.40 -3.98 34.65
CA GLY A 54 -4.62 -3.27 35.66
C GLY A 54 -3.16 -2.98 35.27
N GLN A 55 -2.81 -3.18 33.98
CA GLN A 55 -1.49 -2.82 33.43
C GLN A 55 -1.26 -1.32 33.41
N GLU A 56 -2.32 -0.54 33.20
CA GLU A 56 -2.29 0.91 33.23
C GLU A 56 -3.37 1.44 34.18
N ILE A 57 -3.12 2.62 34.80
CA ILE A 57 -4.11 3.30 35.63
C ILE A 57 -4.99 4.16 34.74
N PRO A 58 -6.33 3.96 34.71
CA PRO A 58 -7.21 4.77 33.92
C PRO A 58 -7.20 6.25 34.39
N PRO A 59 -7.40 7.24 33.51
CA PRO A 59 -7.48 8.64 33.90
C PRO A 59 -8.66 8.92 34.84
N ARG A 60 -9.68 8.10 34.78
CA ARG A 60 -10.82 8.04 35.73
C ARG A 60 -11.36 6.63 35.76
N ARG A 61 -11.84 6.14 36.92
CA ARG A 61 -12.40 4.78 37.05
C ARG A 61 -13.72 4.59 36.31
N ARG A 62 -14.39 5.68 35.94
CA ARG A 62 -15.58 5.67 35.08
C ARG A 62 -15.27 6.40 33.78
N MET A 63 -15.43 5.73 32.65
CA MET A 63 -15.23 6.35 31.36
C MET A 63 -16.43 6.06 30.44
N THR A 64 -16.69 6.94 29.47
CA THR A 64 -17.66 6.72 28.41
C THR A 64 -17.08 7.17 27.08
N THR A 65 -17.39 6.43 26.02
CA THR A 65 -16.91 6.74 24.66
C THR A 65 -17.98 6.47 23.61
N CYS A 66 -17.87 7.14 22.48
CA CYS A 66 -18.46 6.72 21.23
C CYS A 66 -17.31 6.29 20.30
N GLN A 67 -16.98 4.98 20.32
CA GLN A 67 -15.79 4.45 19.65
C GLN A 67 -16.07 4.07 18.21
N LYS A 68 -15.24 4.56 17.29
CA LYS A 68 -15.16 4.10 15.90
C LYS A 68 -14.70 2.64 15.86
N CYS A 69 -15.45 1.79 15.17
CA CYS A 69 -15.14 0.37 15.03
C CYS A 69 -15.23 -0.09 13.59
N VAL A 70 -14.34 -1.00 13.19
CA VAL A 70 -14.37 -1.67 11.88
C VAL A 70 -14.33 -3.18 12.08
N ARG A 71 -15.32 -3.89 11.52
CA ARG A 71 -15.38 -5.36 11.48
C ARG A 71 -15.31 -5.85 10.05
N THR A 72 -14.28 -6.61 9.73
CA THR A 72 -14.03 -7.10 8.38
C THR A 72 -14.73 -8.42 8.08
N GLY A 73 -15.11 -9.20 9.09
CA GLY A 73 -15.85 -10.48 8.93
C GLY A 73 -17.22 -10.30 8.29
N ASP A 74 -17.84 -9.14 8.45
CA ASP A 74 -19.19 -8.86 7.96
C ASP A 74 -19.24 -8.26 6.55
N ILE A 75 -18.10 -8.01 5.91
CA ILE A 75 -18.02 -7.32 4.59
C ILE A 75 -18.93 -7.97 3.54
N GLU A 76 -19.02 -9.30 3.51
CA GLU A 76 -19.82 -10.03 2.53
C GLU A 76 -21.33 -9.94 2.78
N ASN A 77 -21.74 -9.60 4.00
CA ASN A 77 -23.13 -9.45 4.41
C ASN A 77 -23.65 -8.01 4.23
N VAL A 78 -22.74 -7.05 4.05
CA VAL A 78 -23.09 -5.64 3.86
C VAL A 78 -23.95 -5.45 2.61
N GLY A 79 -25.05 -4.73 2.76
CA GLY A 79 -26.02 -4.45 1.70
C GLY A 79 -27.03 -5.57 1.48
N LYS A 80 -26.76 -6.82 1.92
CA LYS A 80 -27.64 -7.98 1.81
C LYS A 80 -28.57 -8.15 3.02
N THR A 81 -28.18 -7.67 4.17
CA THR A 81 -28.91 -7.73 5.44
C THR A 81 -29.30 -6.33 5.92
N ALA A 82 -30.26 -6.26 6.83
CA ALA A 82 -30.76 -4.99 7.36
C ALA A 82 -29.85 -4.33 8.41
N ARG A 83 -28.85 -5.05 8.97
CA ARG A 83 -28.13 -4.69 10.19
C ARG A 83 -26.61 -4.75 10.14
N HIS A 84 -26.01 -5.34 9.09
CA HIS A 84 -24.57 -5.48 9.00
C HIS A 84 -23.91 -4.26 8.36
N LEU A 85 -22.88 -3.76 9.02
CA LEU A 85 -22.04 -2.64 8.60
C LEU A 85 -20.57 -3.03 8.79
N THR A 86 -19.69 -2.56 7.90
CA THR A 86 -18.23 -2.66 8.09
C THR A 86 -17.75 -1.67 9.15
N PHE A 87 -18.17 -0.41 9.05
CA PHE A 87 -17.91 0.62 10.04
C PHE A 87 -19.17 0.92 10.84
N PHE A 88 -19.03 0.98 12.16
CA PHE A 88 -20.10 1.38 13.06
C PHE A 88 -19.54 2.12 14.27
N GLU A 89 -20.41 2.85 14.96
CA GLU A 89 -20.06 3.55 16.19
C GLU A 89 -20.57 2.75 17.39
N MET A 90 -19.65 2.44 18.32
CA MET A 90 -19.99 1.73 19.56
C MET A 90 -20.01 2.71 20.73
N LEU A 91 -21.18 2.95 21.26
CA LEU A 91 -21.39 3.67 22.51
C LEU A 91 -21.04 2.74 23.67
N GLY A 92 -20.19 3.17 24.58
CA GLY A 92 -19.73 2.36 25.69
C GLY A 92 -19.58 3.16 26.98
N ASN A 93 -19.98 2.56 28.08
CA ASN A 93 -19.67 3.02 29.42
C ASN A 93 -18.89 1.94 30.15
N PHE A 94 -17.83 2.35 30.86
CA PHE A 94 -16.81 1.49 31.42
C PHE A 94 -16.62 1.79 32.89
N SER A 95 -16.47 0.72 33.70
CA SER A 95 -16.08 0.79 35.11
C SER A 95 -14.80 -0.01 35.34
N PHE A 96 -13.80 0.61 35.88
CA PHE A 96 -12.53 -0.02 36.25
C PHE A 96 -12.47 -0.19 37.77
N GLY A 97 -13.18 -1.22 38.28
CA GLY A 97 -13.25 -1.52 39.72
C GLY A 97 -13.99 -0.46 40.55
N ASP A 98 -14.99 0.22 39.96
CA ASP A 98 -15.81 1.21 40.70
C ASP A 98 -17.24 0.69 40.91
N TYR A 99 -18.10 0.69 39.87
CA TYR A 99 -19.43 0.11 39.92
C TYR A 99 -19.50 -1.22 39.16
N PHE A 100 -20.58 -1.98 39.37
CA PHE A 100 -20.75 -3.28 38.74
C PHE A 100 -22.18 -3.47 38.20
N LYS A 101 -22.77 -4.67 38.34
CA LYS A 101 -24.03 -5.08 37.69
C LYS A 101 -25.22 -4.19 38.06
N HIS A 102 -25.38 -3.81 39.31
CA HIS A 102 -26.53 -3.02 39.79
C HIS A 102 -26.65 -1.69 39.05
N GLU A 103 -25.61 -0.90 39.06
CA GLU A 103 -25.58 0.39 38.40
C GLU A 103 -25.62 0.25 36.89
N SER A 104 -24.86 -0.71 36.30
CA SER A 104 -24.81 -0.90 34.88
C SER A 104 -26.19 -1.20 34.28
N LEU A 105 -26.92 -2.15 34.86
CA LEU A 105 -28.24 -2.55 34.38
C LEU A 105 -29.29 -1.47 34.62
N ALA A 106 -29.26 -0.82 35.80
CA ALA A 106 -30.18 0.24 36.13
C ALA A 106 -29.99 1.47 35.19
N TRP A 107 -28.76 1.88 34.94
CA TRP A 107 -28.46 3.02 34.03
C TRP A 107 -28.76 2.68 32.58
N SER A 108 -28.51 1.45 32.13
CA SER A 108 -28.89 1.05 30.76
C SER A 108 -30.39 1.13 30.56
N TRP A 109 -31.19 0.67 31.58
CA TRP A 109 -32.62 0.77 31.51
C TRP A 109 -33.13 2.22 31.62
N GLU A 110 -32.57 3.02 32.54
CA GLU A 110 -32.86 4.46 32.66
C GLU A 110 -32.62 5.20 31.36
N PHE A 111 -31.47 4.99 30.74
CA PHE A 111 -31.13 5.62 29.47
C PHE A 111 -32.13 5.28 28.37
N LEU A 112 -32.41 4.01 28.15
CA LEU A 112 -33.32 3.57 27.09
C LEU A 112 -34.76 4.04 27.31
N THR A 113 -35.25 3.96 28.55
CA THR A 113 -36.68 4.21 28.85
C THR A 113 -36.99 5.66 29.20
N GLN A 114 -36.12 6.36 29.93
CA GLN A 114 -36.37 7.73 30.40
C GLN A 114 -35.70 8.78 29.53
N VAL A 115 -34.48 8.54 29.06
CA VAL A 115 -33.74 9.54 28.26
C VAL A 115 -34.11 9.42 26.77
N VAL A 116 -34.01 8.23 26.19
CA VAL A 116 -34.40 7.98 24.79
C VAL A 116 -35.88 7.85 24.63
N GLY A 117 -36.59 7.29 25.62
CA GLY A 117 -38.05 7.14 25.67
C GLY A 117 -38.59 5.96 24.90
N LEU A 118 -37.83 4.86 24.89
CA LEU A 118 -38.31 3.58 24.35
C LEU A 118 -39.36 2.95 25.26
N GLU A 119 -40.33 2.26 24.67
CA GLU A 119 -41.42 1.60 25.36
C GLU A 119 -40.89 0.39 26.16
N PRO A 120 -41.00 0.36 27.52
CA PRO A 120 -40.50 -0.76 28.35
C PRO A 120 -41.11 -2.10 27.96
N GLU A 121 -42.36 -2.08 27.45
CA GLU A 121 -43.07 -3.28 27.00
C GLU A 121 -42.42 -3.97 25.81
N ARG A 122 -41.63 -3.25 25.06
CA ARG A 122 -40.92 -3.75 23.86
C ARG A 122 -39.45 -4.10 24.12
N LEU A 123 -38.97 -3.92 25.36
CA LEU A 123 -37.59 -4.27 25.75
C LEU A 123 -37.56 -5.65 26.40
N TYR A 124 -36.64 -6.47 25.99
CA TYR A 124 -36.44 -7.88 26.37
C TYR A 124 -34.99 -8.09 26.77
N PRO A 125 -34.67 -8.13 28.06
CA PRO A 125 -33.32 -8.50 28.51
C PRO A 125 -33.01 -9.98 28.28
N SER A 126 -31.74 -10.28 28.11
CA SER A 126 -31.20 -11.63 28.17
C SER A 126 -30.07 -11.71 29.20
N ILE A 127 -29.78 -12.91 29.66
CA ILE A 127 -28.72 -13.17 30.61
C ILE A 127 -28.03 -14.51 30.30
N PHE A 128 -26.80 -14.68 30.79
CA PHE A 128 -26.16 -15.98 30.89
C PHE A 128 -26.94 -16.85 31.87
N CYS A 129 -27.18 -18.13 31.56
CA CYS A 129 -28.08 -19.00 32.31
C CYS A 129 -27.74 -19.15 33.77
N GLU A 130 -26.47 -19.01 34.16
CA GLU A 130 -25.98 -19.15 35.54
C GLU A 130 -25.91 -17.83 36.29
N ASP A 131 -26.17 -16.67 35.62
CA ASP A 131 -26.09 -15.35 36.25
C ASP A 131 -27.40 -14.98 36.99
N GLU A 132 -27.62 -15.62 38.12
CA GLU A 132 -28.78 -15.34 38.97
C GLU A 132 -28.77 -13.94 39.59
N GLU A 133 -27.59 -13.31 39.75
CA GLU A 133 -27.46 -11.94 40.24
C GLU A 133 -28.09 -10.97 39.25
N ALA A 134 -27.72 -11.06 37.97
CA ALA A 134 -28.32 -10.23 36.91
C ALA A 134 -29.82 -10.49 36.77
N PHE A 135 -30.28 -11.74 36.90
CA PHE A 135 -31.72 -12.07 36.91
C PHE A 135 -32.47 -11.35 38.03
N ASN A 136 -31.93 -11.39 39.25
CA ASN A 136 -32.55 -10.76 40.42
C ASN A 136 -32.56 -9.23 40.29
N ILE A 137 -31.54 -8.62 39.75
CA ILE A 137 -31.50 -7.18 39.50
C ILE A 137 -32.62 -6.79 38.52
N TRP A 138 -32.73 -7.51 37.38
CA TRP A 138 -33.78 -7.25 36.39
C TRP A 138 -35.19 -7.36 36.98
N VAL A 139 -35.46 -8.43 37.74
CA VAL A 139 -36.81 -8.71 38.24
C VAL A 139 -37.14 -7.88 39.48
N ASN A 140 -36.28 -7.86 40.49
CA ASN A 140 -36.62 -7.31 41.82
C ASN A 140 -36.26 -5.82 41.96
N GLU A 141 -35.25 -5.34 41.25
CA GLU A 141 -34.83 -3.94 41.41
C GLU A 141 -35.36 -3.06 40.24
N ILE A 142 -35.25 -3.53 39.01
CA ILE A 142 -35.69 -2.78 37.80
C ILE A 142 -37.18 -3.03 37.54
N GLY A 143 -37.70 -4.20 37.92
CA GLY A 143 -39.11 -4.54 37.80
C GLY A 143 -39.51 -5.11 36.43
N VAL A 144 -38.56 -5.67 35.68
CA VAL A 144 -38.88 -6.35 34.44
C VAL A 144 -39.56 -7.69 34.71
N PRO A 145 -40.72 -8.01 34.10
CA PRO A 145 -41.38 -9.30 34.26
C PRO A 145 -40.43 -10.47 33.91
N ALA A 146 -40.39 -11.49 34.78
CA ALA A 146 -39.47 -12.63 34.65
C ALA A 146 -39.61 -13.38 33.30
N GLU A 147 -40.83 -13.44 32.75
CA GLU A 147 -41.15 -14.04 31.46
C GLU A 147 -40.55 -13.29 30.23
N LYS A 148 -40.12 -12.06 30.43
CA LYS A 148 -39.41 -11.29 29.34
C LYS A 148 -37.91 -11.52 29.31
N ILE A 149 -37.36 -12.18 30.35
CA ILE A 149 -35.92 -12.40 30.45
C ILE A 149 -35.57 -13.73 29.77
N THR A 150 -34.73 -13.66 28.76
CA THR A 150 -34.26 -14.85 28.07
C THR A 150 -32.96 -15.34 28.70
N ARG A 151 -32.85 -16.63 29.00
CA ARG A 151 -31.62 -17.27 29.48
C ARG A 151 -30.92 -17.97 28.31
N PHE A 152 -29.68 -17.63 28.05
CA PHE A 152 -28.85 -18.30 27.04
C PHE A 152 -27.93 -19.32 27.73
N TYR A 153 -27.79 -20.46 27.08
CA TYR A 153 -27.01 -21.61 27.55
C TYR A 153 -25.81 -21.81 26.64
N ARG A 154 -24.72 -22.36 27.17
CA ARG A 154 -23.60 -22.76 26.32
C ARG A 154 -24.02 -23.83 25.33
N ASP A 155 -23.59 -23.70 24.10
CA ASP A 155 -23.75 -24.71 23.08
C ASP A 155 -23.00 -25.98 23.51
N PRO A 156 -23.64 -27.16 23.51
CA PRO A 156 -22.99 -28.40 23.99
C PRO A 156 -21.83 -28.89 23.12
N GLU A 157 -21.78 -28.50 21.84
CA GLU A 157 -20.79 -28.97 20.90
C GLU A 157 -19.60 -27.97 20.81
N THR A 158 -19.87 -26.69 20.80
CA THR A 158 -18.85 -25.63 20.64
C THR A 158 -18.39 -25.04 21.98
N GLY A 159 -19.23 -25.11 23.04
CA GLY A 159 -19.00 -24.45 24.32
C GLY A 159 -19.29 -22.93 24.30
N GLU A 160 -19.64 -22.36 23.17
CA GLU A 160 -19.95 -20.95 23.02
C GLU A 160 -21.31 -20.56 23.61
N CYS A 161 -21.46 -19.33 24.03
CA CYS A 161 -22.71 -18.76 24.51
C CYS A 161 -22.82 -17.26 24.20
N ASP A 162 -23.95 -16.86 23.63
CA ASP A 162 -24.19 -15.43 23.27
C ASP A 162 -24.08 -14.50 24.48
N ASN A 163 -24.50 -14.93 25.66
CA ASN A 163 -24.42 -14.15 26.91
C ASN A 163 -23.20 -14.44 27.79
N PHE A 164 -22.12 -14.97 27.21
CA PHE A 164 -20.81 -15.03 27.85
C PHE A 164 -19.75 -14.51 26.88
N TRP A 165 -19.23 -13.30 27.16
CA TRP A 165 -18.28 -12.66 26.29
C TRP A 165 -16.86 -13.12 26.59
N GLU A 166 -16.20 -13.68 25.57
CA GLU A 166 -14.80 -14.07 25.59
C GLU A 166 -14.19 -13.92 24.19
N HIS A 167 -12.92 -13.55 24.13
CA HIS A 167 -12.20 -13.44 22.85
C HIS A 167 -10.74 -13.84 23.04
N GLY A 168 -10.48 -15.13 22.86
CA GLY A 168 -9.17 -15.71 23.14
C GLY A 168 -8.81 -15.64 24.64
N ALA A 169 -7.51 -15.45 24.94
CA ALA A 169 -7.05 -15.23 26.31
C ALA A 169 -7.24 -13.77 26.74
N GLY A 170 -7.65 -13.55 27.99
CA GLY A 170 -7.80 -12.23 28.60
C GLY A 170 -9.12 -12.02 29.34
N PRO A 171 -9.43 -10.75 29.70
CA PRO A 171 -10.62 -10.38 30.45
C PRO A 171 -11.90 -10.85 29.77
N CYS A 172 -12.75 -11.56 30.50
CA CYS A 172 -14.00 -12.14 30.01
C CYS A 172 -15.06 -12.23 31.12
N GLY A 173 -16.30 -12.59 30.79
CA GLY A 173 -17.34 -12.78 31.75
C GLY A 173 -18.75 -12.92 31.17
N PRO A 174 -19.75 -13.20 31.99
CA PRO A 174 -21.15 -13.21 31.59
C PRO A 174 -21.58 -11.82 31.15
N CYS A 175 -22.60 -11.77 30.32
CA CYS A 175 -23.18 -10.50 29.90
C CYS A 175 -24.70 -10.55 29.90
N SER A 176 -25.30 -9.36 29.86
CA SER A 176 -26.74 -9.17 29.74
C SER A 176 -27.01 -8.22 28.59
N GLU A 177 -27.76 -8.69 27.60
CA GLU A 177 -28.13 -7.93 26.44
C GLU A 177 -29.55 -7.42 26.54
N ILE A 178 -29.83 -6.29 25.92
CA ILE A 178 -31.16 -5.72 25.84
C ILE A 178 -31.60 -5.71 24.39
N TYR A 179 -32.69 -6.42 24.10
CA TYR A 179 -33.31 -6.51 22.78
C TYR A 179 -34.54 -5.64 22.71
N TYR A 180 -34.79 -5.05 21.54
CA TYR A 180 -36.02 -4.32 21.24
C TYR A 180 -36.87 -5.08 20.23
N ASP A 181 -38.16 -5.37 20.58
CA ASP A 181 -39.13 -5.98 19.67
C ASP A 181 -39.65 -4.95 18.67
N ARG A 182 -39.18 -5.03 17.44
CA ARG A 182 -39.58 -4.17 16.32
C ARG A 182 -40.97 -4.52 15.77
N GLY A 183 -41.55 -5.62 16.24
CA GLY A 183 -42.86 -6.09 15.84
C GLY A 183 -42.83 -7.22 14.81
N ILE A 184 -44.01 -7.87 14.68
CA ILE A 184 -44.17 -9.11 13.89
C ILE A 184 -43.79 -8.94 12.41
N LYS A 185 -43.94 -7.75 11.86
CA LYS A 185 -43.59 -7.46 10.44
C LYS A 185 -42.12 -7.78 10.10
N TYR A 186 -41.22 -7.74 11.11
CA TYR A 186 -39.79 -8.04 10.94
C TYR A 186 -39.43 -9.49 11.36
N GLY A 187 -40.40 -10.28 11.79
CA GLY A 187 -40.23 -11.63 12.24
C GLY A 187 -40.05 -12.62 11.09
N CYS A 188 -39.46 -13.78 11.42
CA CYS A 188 -39.27 -14.89 10.46
C CYS A 188 -40.56 -15.65 10.10
N GLY A 189 -41.73 -15.24 10.64
CA GLY A 189 -43.03 -15.91 10.42
C GLY A 189 -43.22 -17.24 11.15
N LYS A 190 -42.22 -17.69 11.93
CA LYS A 190 -42.33 -18.91 12.75
C LYS A 190 -43.07 -18.63 14.06
N PRO A 191 -43.87 -19.61 14.58
CA PRO A 191 -44.63 -19.47 15.84
C PRO A 191 -43.74 -19.29 17.06
N ASP A 192 -42.49 -19.78 17.00
CA ASP A 192 -41.48 -19.79 18.05
C ASP A 192 -40.48 -18.62 17.93
N CYS A 193 -40.80 -17.60 17.13
CA CYS A 193 -39.99 -16.42 17.00
C CYS A 193 -39.83 -15.69 18.33
N LYS A 194 -38.62 -15.68 18.89
CA LYS A 194 -38.24 -15.15 20.19
C LYS A 194 -36.89 -14.44 20.16
N VAL A 195 -36.43 -13.87 21.27
CA VAL A 195 -35.05 -13.36 21.45
C VAL A 195 -34.06 -14.49 21.14
N GLY A 196 -33.01 -14.19 20.43
CA GLY A 196 -32.05 -15.15 19.90
C GLY A 196 -32.42 -15.71 18.49
N CYS A 197 -33.56 -15.29 17.92
CA CYS A 197 -33.86 -15.60 16.53
C CYS A 197 -33.03 -14.71 15.60
N GLU A 198 -32.44 -15.27 14.54
CA GLU A 198 -31.64 -14.54 13.55
C GLU A 198 -32.42 -13.53 12.69
N CYS A 199 -33.74 -13.45 12.85
CA CYS A 199 -34.56 -12.49 12.14
C CYS A 199 -34.42 -11.06 12.74
N ASP A 200 -34.91 -10.06 12.00
CA ASP A 200 -34.77 -8.65 12.38
C ASP A 200 -35.85 -8.13 13.38
N ARG A 201 -36.67 -9.02 13.96
CA ARG A 201 -37.72 -8.66 14.94
C ARG A 201 -37.12 -8.21 16.27
N PHE A 202 -36.31 -9.05 16.88
CA PHE A 202 -35.66 -8.76 18.17
C PHE A 202 -34.24 -8.23 17.87
N MET A 203 -34.11 -6.92 17.82
CA MET A 203 -32.84 -6.27 17.57
C MET A 203 -32.09 -6.04 18.88
N GLU A 204 -30.92 -6.65 19.03
CA GLU A 204 -29.99 -6.33 20.12
C GLU A 204 -29.59 -4.86 20.02
N VAL A 205 -29.88 -4.07 21.04
CA VAL A 205 -29.52 -2.66 21.09
C VAL A 205 -28.38 -2.39 22.05
N TRP A 206 -28.21 -3.17 23.13
CA TRP A 206 -27.17 -2.93 24.13
C TRP A 206 -26.69 -4.23 24.74
N ASN A 207 -25.35 -4.39 24.87
CA ASN A 207 -24.73 -5.48 25.59
C ASN A 207 -23.98 -4.93 26.83
N ASN A 208 -24.27 -5.46 28.02
CA ASN A 208 -23.60 -5.16 29.29
C ASN A 208 -22.72 -6.35 29.66
N VAL A 209 -21.41 -6.25 29.51
CA VAL A 209 -20.45 -7.32 29.85
C VAL A 209 -19.90 -7.10 31.26
N PHE A 210 -20.00 -8.12 32.06
CA PHE A 210 -19.52 -8.16 33.46
C PHE A 210 -18.15 -8.84 33.49
N THR A 211 -17.11 -8.07 33.19
CA THR A 211 -15.74 -8.57 33.10
C THR A 211 -15.22 -8.87 34.51
N GLN A 212 -15.30 -10.13 34.90
CA GLN A 212 -14.92 -10.61 36.23
C GLN A 212 -13.91 -11.76 36.20
N PHE A 213 -13.59 -12.30 35.03
CA PHE A 213 -12.65 -13.40 34.86
C PHE A 213 -11.52 -13.01 33.90
N ASP A 214 -10.37 -13.70 34.08
CA ASP A 214 -9.28 -13.77 33.12
C ASP A 214 -9.26 -15.20 32.54
N GLY A 215 -9.57 -15.30 31.25
CA GLY A 215 -9.66 -16.58 30.55
C GLY A 215 -8.33 -16.93 29.86
N ASP A 216 -7.96 -18.22 29.87
CA ASP A 216 -6.78 -18.73 29.19
C ASP A 216 -7.01 -19.05 27.68
N GLY A 217 -8.21 -18.78 27.17
CA GLY A 217 -8.63 -19.12 25.81
C GLY A 217 -8.85 -20.61 25.57
N LYS A 218 -8.86 -21.43 26.65
CA LYS A 218 -9.08 -22.88 26.59
C LYS A 218 -10.24 -23.33 27.48
N GLY A 219 -11.04 -22.38 27.96
CA GLY A 219 -12.20 -22.63 28.81
C GLY A 219 -11.89 -22.65 30.30
N ASN A 220 -10.70 -22.27 30.75
CA ASN A 220 -10.41 -22.06 32.15
C ASN A 220 -10.46 -20.58 32.51
N TYR A 221 -11.04 -20.23 33.65
CA TYR A 221 -11.29 -18.87 34.08
C TYR A 221 -10.78 -18.65 35.50
N GLU A 222 -9.96 -17.61 35.69
CA GLU A 222 -9.54 -17.14 37.01
C GLU A 222 -10.25 -15.83 37.33
N GLU A 223 -10.66 -15.61 38.60
CA GLU A 223 -11.30 -14.36 38.99
C GLU A 223 -10.30 -13.20 38.91
N LEU A 224 -10.70 -12.11 38.27
CA LEU A 224 -9.95 -10.86 38.26
C LEU A 224 -9.93 -10.22 39.66
N GLN A 225 -8.82 -9.60 40.02
CA GLN A 225 -8.69 -8.86 41.30
C GLN A 225 -9.69 -7.71 41.40
N GLN A 226 -10.06 -7.10 40.26
CA GLN A 226 -11.12 -6.10 40.22
C GLN A 226 -12.17 -6.51 39.18
N LYS A 227 -13.43 -6.31 39.56
CA LYS A 227 -14.59 -6.52 38.69
C LYS A 227 -14.80 -5.25 37.86
N ASN A 228 -14.98 -5.40 36.56
CA ASN A 228 -15.11 -4.29 35.63
C ASN A 228 -16.43 -4.38 34.87
N ILE A 229 -16.87 -3.24 34.35
CA ILE A 229 -17.96 -3.14 33.38
C ILE A 229 -17.41 -2.72 32.04
N ASP A 230 -17.79 -3.49 31.03
CA ASP A 230 -17.64 -3.17 29.62
C ASP A 230 -19.03 -3.17 28.98
N THR A 231 -19.43 -2.09 28.34
CA THR A 231 -20.68 -2.09 27.61
C THR A 231 -20.50 -1.69 26.16
N GLY A 232 -21.35 -2.24 25.29
CA GLY A 232 -21.37 -1.94 23.88
C GLY A 232 -22.80 -1.75 23.37
N MET A 233 -23.10 -0.57 22.87
CA MET A 233 -24.37 -0.26 22.20
C MET A 233 -24.08 0.27 20.80
N GLY A 234 -24.57 -0.44 19.76
CA GLY A 234 -24.44 0.04 18.39
C GLY A 234 -25.28 1.28 18.14
N LEU A 235 -24.65 2.43 17.91
CA LEU A 235 -25.34 3.71 17.69
C LEU A 235 -26.32 3.62 16.50
N GLU A 236 -25.90 2.98 15.41
CA GLU A 236 -26.74 2.78 14.22
C GLU A 236 -27.95 1.88 14.51
N ARG A 237 -27.78 0.81 15.30
CA ARG A 237 -28.90 -0.06 15.72
C ARG A 237 -29.89 0.67 16.62
N LEU A 238 -29.39 1.46 17.57
CA LEU A 238 -30.25 2.33 18.38
C LEU A 238 -31.02 3.33 17.52
N ALA A 239 -30.35 3.93 16.52
CA ALA A 239 -31.00 4.89 15.62
C ALA A 239 -32.09 4.22 14.76
N VAL A 240 -31.92 2.98 14.31
CA VAL A 240 -32.96 2.21 13.60
C VAL A 240 -34.22 2.09 14.44
N VAL A 241 -34.05 1.76 15.70
CA VAL A 241 -35.16 1.60 16.66
C VAL A 241 -35.85 2.94 16.93
N VAL A 242 -35.08 4.01 17.18
CA VAL A 242 -35.60 5.33 17.55
C VAL A 242 -36.27 6.04 16.39
N GLN A 243 -35.71 5.88 15.17
CA GLN A 243 -36.27 6.49 13.94
C GLN A 243 -37.37 5.61 13.30
N ASP A 244 -37.62 4.40 13.83
CA ASP A 244 -38.59 3.41 13.32
C ASP A 244 -38.42 3.17 11.81
N VAL A 245 -37.18 2.89 11.38
CA VAL A 245 -36.84 2.63 10.00
C VAL A 245 -36.51 1.16 9.76
N ASP A 246 -36.55 0.70 8.51
CA ASP A 246 -36.45 -0.73 8.20
C ASP A 246 -35.03 -1.26 8.35
N THR A 247 -34.01 -0.49 7.93
CA THR A 247 -32.62 -0.90 7.92
C THR A 247 -31.68 0.17 8.47
N VAL A 248 -30.44 -0.20 8.79
CA VAL A 248 -29.38 0.75 9.15
C VAL A 248 -29.07 1.76 8.02
N PHE A 249 -29.39 1.44 6.77
CA PHE A 249 -29.20 2.33 5.62
C PHE A 249 -30.31 3.40 5.48
N ASP A 250 -31.35 3.32 6.30
CA ASP A 250 -32.46 4.26 6.30
C ASP A 250 -32.40 5.29 7.44
N ILE A 251 -31.46 5.14 8.40
CA ILE A 251 -31.20 6.15 9.43
C ILE A 251 -30.70 7.45 8.81
N ASN A 252 -30.97 8.58 9.44
CA ASN A 252 -30.77 9.91 8.87
C ASN A 252 -29.39 10.13 8.21
N THR A 253 -28.28 9.79 8.87
CA THR A 253 -26.92 9.97 8.33
C THR A 253 -26.62 9.03 7.16
N MET A 254 -26.99 7.75 7.26
CA MET A 254 -26.78 6.77 6.19
C MET A 254 -27.69 7.07 5.00
N LYS A 255 -28.92 7.50 5.26
CA LYS A 255 -29.87 7.94 4.23
C LYS A 255 -29.31 9.10 3.41
N ALA A 256 -28.70 10.09 4.03
CA ALA A 256 -28.09 11.22 3.29
C ALA A 256 -27.00 10.76 2.31
N ILE A 257 -26.13 9.84 2.75
CA ILE A 257 -25.08 9.25 1.91
C ILE A 257 -25.69 8.42 0.78
N ARG A 258 -26.68 7.58 1.08
CA ARG A 258 -27.44 6.76 0.12
C ARG A 258 -28.11 7.62 -0.94
N ASP A 259 -28.80 8.66 -0.52
CA ASP A 259 -29.53 9.58 -1.42
C ASP A 259 -28.54 10.31 -2.33
N ARG A 260 -27.34 10.67 -1.83
CA ARG A 260 -26.27 11.23 -2.66
C ARG A 260 -25.76 10.24 -3.71
N ILE A 261 -25.65 8.94 -3.39
CA ILE A 261 -25.29 7.90 -4.36
C ILE A 261 -26.38 7.79 -5.44
N CYS A 262 -27.66 7.82 -5.06
CA CYS A 262 -28.78 7.83 -6.00
C CYS A 262 -28.71 9.05 -6.94
N GLU A 263 -28.43 10.23 -6.41
CA GLU A 263 -28.26 11.44 -7.21
C GLU A 263 -27.12 11.32 -8.23
N VAL A 264 -25.95 10.83 -7.78
CA VAL A 264 -24.78 10.70 -8.64
C VAL A 264 -24.93 9.61 -9.71
N SER A 265 -25.64 8.52 -9.39
CA SER A 265 -25.87 7.41 -10.32
C SER A 265 -27.10 7.57 -11.19
N GLY A 266 -28.05 8.44 -10.81
CA GLY A 266 -29.36 8.54 -11.46
C GLY A 266 -30.27 7.35 -11.19
N VAL A 267 -29.97 6.49 -10.20
CA VAL A 267 -30.73 5.28 -9.85
C VAL A 267 -31.66 5.58 -8.67
N GLU A 268 -32.93 5.17 -8.78
CA GLU A 268 -33.88 5.24 -7.68
C GLU A 268 -33.73 4.02 -6.74
N TYR A 269 -33.63 4.29 -5.43
CA TYR A 269 -33.57 3.25 -4.40
C TYR A 269 -34.93 2.54 -4.24
N GLN A 270 -34.93 1.25 -3.89
CA GLN A 270 -36.13 0.36 -3.75
C GLN A 270 -36.87 0.08 -5.06
N LYS A 271 -36.19 0.13 -6.21
CA LYS A 271 -36.75 -0.26 -7.52
C LYS A 271 -36.16 -1.55 -8.07
N ASP A 272 -34.91 -1.84 -7.72
CA ASP A 272 -34.17 -3.01 -8.20
C ASP A 272 -33.27 -3.51 -7.07
N GLU A 273 -33.54 -4.69 -6.54
CA GLU A 273 -32.84 -5.26 -5.40
C GLU A 273 -31.33 -5.37 -5.60
N LYS A 274 -30.86 -5.71 -6.80
CA LYS A 274 -29.43 -5.78 -7.10
C LYS A 274 -28.75 -4.41 -7.06
N LYS A 275 -29.44 -3.40 -7.56
CA LYS A 275 -28.97 -2.01 -7.49
C LYS A 275 -29.03 -1.50 -6.06
N ASP A 276 -30.03 -1.88 -5.30
CA ASP A 276 -30.17 -1.51 -3.88
C ASP A 276 -29.03 -2.08 -3.04
N VAL A 277 -28.64 -3.33 -3.28
CA VAL A 277 -27.43 -3.93 -2.65
C VAL A 277 -26.20 -3.10 -2.98
N SER A 278 -26.00 -2.71 -4.25
CA SER A 278 -24.87 -1.88 -4.65
C SER A 278 -24.89 -0.50 -3.97
N ILE A 279 -26.04 0.14 -3.87
CA ILE A 279 -26.21 1.44 -3.19
C ILE A 279 -25.88 1.33 -1.71
N ARG A 280 -26.40 0.30 -1.01
CA ARG A 280 -26.10 0.05 0.42
C ARG A 280 -24.64 -0.23 0.66
N LEU A 281 -24.01 -1.07 -0.18
CA LEU A 281 -22.59 -1.38 -0.09
C LEU A 281 -21.73 -0.13 -0.28
N ILE A 282 -22.01 0.70 -1.29
CA ILE A 282 -21.28 1.96 -1.48
C ILE A 282 -21.47 2.87 -0.27
N THR A 283 -22.68 2.95 0.29
CA THR A 283 -22.98 3.77 1.48
C THR A 283 -22.08 3.39 2.66
N ASP A 284 -22.03 2.11 3.01
CA ASP A 284 -21.19 1.60 4.11
C ASP A 284 -19.71 1.78 3.83
N HIS A 285 -19.25 1.31 2.68
CA HIS A 285 -17.82 1.28 2.37
C HIS A 285 -17.22 2.68 2.17
N MET A 286 -18.00 3.65 1.68
CA MET A 286 -17.55 5.04 1.61
C MET A 286 -17.43 5.67 2.99
N ARG A 287 -18.39 5.40 3.89
CA ARG A 287 -18.27 5.81 5.29
C ARG A 287 -17.04 5.18 5.95
N SER A 288 -16.90 3.87 5.86
CA SER A 288 -15.76 3.11 6.39
C SER A 288 -14.42 3.65 5.91
N SER A 289 -14.28 3.81 4.59
CA SER A 289 -13.04 4.28 3.96
C SER A 289 -12.70 5.71 4.37
N THR A 290 -13.68 6.59 4.47
CA THR A 290 -13.48 7.98 4.88
C THR A 290 -12.90 8.08 6.30
N PHE A 291 -13.44 7.31 7.24
CA PHE A 291 -12.93 7.26 8.61
C PHE A 291 -11.55 6.58 8.70
N MET A 292 -11.32 5.51 7.97
CA MET A 292 -10.02 4.84 7.93
C MET A 292 -8.92 5.77 7.41
N ILE A 293 -9.19 6.52 6.33
CA ILE A 293 -8.24 7.50 5.78
C ILE A 293 -8.01 8.65 6.78
N SER A 294 -9.06 9.16 7.41
CA SER A 294 -8.94 10.20 8.45
C SER A 294 -8.04 9.77 9.61
N ASP A 295 -8.06 8.49 9.96
CA ASP A 295 -7.20 7.92 11.01
C ASP A 295 -5.78 7.54 10.52
N GLY A 296 -5.44 7.90 9.27
CA GLY A 296 -4.09 7.75 8.71
C GLY A 296 -3.84 6.41 8.00
N ILE A 297 -4.86 5.57 7.82
CA ILE A 297 -4.71 4.33 7.05
C ILE A 297 -4.67 4.68 5.56
N LEU A 298 -3.63 4.20 4.87
CA LEU A 298 -3.44 4.39 3.44
C LEU A 298 -3.61 3.07 2.67
N PRO A 299 -4.15 3.11 1.42
CA PRO A 299 -4.29 1.90 0.61
C PRO A 299 -2.95 1.23 0.34
N SER A 300 -2.81 -0.05 0.72
CA SER A 300 -1.61 -0.85 0.52
C SER A 300 -1.94 -2.28 0.06
N ASN A 301 -0.94 -3.13 -0.13
CA ASN A 301 -1.12 -4.54 -0.52
C ASN A 301 -1.24 -5.49 0.68
N GLU A 302 -0.96 -5.03 1.88
CA GLU A 302 -0.92 -5.86 3.08
C GLU A 302 -1.56 -5.13 4.28
N GLY A 303 -1.94 -5.88 5.30
CA GLY A 303 -2.42 -5.38 6.57
C GLY A 303 -3.68 -4.50 6.45
N ARG A 304 -3.78 -3.48 7.29
CA ARG A 304 -4.94 -2.59 7.35
C ARG A 304 -5.17 -1.77 6.08
N GLY A 305 -4.09 -1.43 5.37
CA GLY A 305 -4.17 -0.72 4.10
C GLY A 305 -4.77 -1.59 2.98
N TYR A 306 -4.60 -2.91 3.03
CA TYR A 306 -5.27 -3.83 2.13
C TYR A 306 -6.79 -3.83 2.36
N VAL A 307 -7.24 -3.82 3.62
CA VAL A 307 -8.67 -3.71 3.95
C VAL A 307 -9.25 -2.43 3.33
N LEU A 308 -8.62 -1.29 3.56
CA LEU A 308 -9.06 -0.02 2.97
C LEU A 308 -9.10 -0.07 1.44
N ARG A 309 -8.05 -0.59 0.81
CA ARG A 309 -7.99 -0.73 -0.65
C ARG A 309 -9.11 -1.64 -1.18
N ARG A 310 -9.39 -2.75 -0.49
CA ARG A 310 -10.49 -3.66 -0.82
C ARG A 310 -11.84 -2.94 -0.81
N LEU A 311 -12.13 -2.18 0.25
CA LEU A 311 -13.36 -1.41 0.37
C LEU A 311 -13.52 -0.39 -0.78
N ILE A 312 -12.47 0.42 -1.04
CA ILE A 312 -12.50 1.44 -2.12
C ILE A 312 -12.73 0.78 -3.49
N ARG A 313 -12.10 -0.35 -3.76
CA ARG A 313 -12.23 -1.05 -5.04
C ARG A 313 -13.60 -1.69 -5.21
N ARG A 314 -14.21 -2.22 -4.14
CA ARG A 314 -15.60 -2.67 -4.14
C ARG A 314 -16.55 -1.52 -4.46
N VAL A 315 -16.35 -0.36 -3.86
CA VAL A 315 -17.13 0.86 -4.18
C VAL A 315 -17.01 1.22 -5.65
N ALA A 316 -15.80 1.26 -6.20
CA ALA A 316 -15.58 1.61 -7.60
C ALA A 316 -16.27 0.60 -8.56
N ARG A 317 -16.21 -0.70 -8.26
CA ARG A 317 -16.92 -1.73 -9.02
C ARG A 317 -18.44 -1.52 -8.96
N HIS A 318 -19.00 -1.38 -7.76
CA HIS A 318 -20.44 -1.21 -7.60
C HIS A 318 -20.93 0.12 -8.19
N GLY A 319 -20.10 1.15 -8.22
CA GLY A 319 -20.36 2.37 -8.96
C GLY A 319 -20.53 2.11 -10.47
N ARG A 320 -19.66 1.26 -11.06
CA ARG A 320 -19.81 0.82 -12.47
C ARG A 320 -21.08 0.03 -12.69
N LEU A 321 -21.46 -0.87 -11.76
CA LEU A 321 -22.71 -1.61 -11.83
C LEU A 321 -23.95 -0.71 -11.77
N LEU A 322 -23.88 0.42 -11.10
CA LEU A 322 -24.91 1.46 -11.07
C LEU A 322 -24.87 2.40 -12.31
N GLY A 323 -23.90 2.22 -13.22
CA GLY A 323 -23.74 3.04 -14.42
C GLY A 323 -23.04 4.38 -14.18
N ILE A 324 -22.34 4.56 -13.06
CA ILE A 324 -21.59 5.80 -12.80
C ILE A 324 -20.35 5.83 -13.68
N GLU A 325 -20.26 6.83 -14.54
CA GLU A 325 -19.07 7.10 -15.36
C GLU A 325 -18.18 8.16 -14.70
N GLY A 326 -16.84 7.97 -14.81
CA GLY A 326 -15.84 8.88 -14.26
C GLY A 326 -15.70 8.82 -12.75
N LYS A 327 -15.15 9.89 -12.17
CA LYS A 327 -14.83 9.99 -10.73
C LYS A 327 -16.05 10.37 -9.90
N PHE A 328 -16.27 9.66 -8.81
CA PHE A 328 -17.41 9.92 -7.94
C PHE A 328 -17.12 9.78 -6.44
N LEU A 329 -16.01 9.12 -6.04
CA LEU A 329 -15.71 8.82 -4.64
C LEU A 329 -15.65 10.09 -3.77
N THR A 330 -14.99 11.13 -4.24
CA THR A 330 -14.90 12.40 -3.50
C THR A 330 -16.25 13.08 -3.29
N LYS A 331 -17.19 12.95 -4.26
CA LYS A 331 -18.55 13.49 -4.14
C LYS A 331 -19.33 12.81 -3.01
N ILE A 332 -19.13 11.50 -2.83
CA ILE A 332 -19.80 10.76 -1.75
C ILE A 332 -19.10 11.03 -0.42
N ALA A 333 -17.75 11.04 -0.40
CA ALA A 333 -16.95 11.34 0.79
C ALA A 333 -17.30 12.72 1.37
N GLU A 334 -17.61 13.72 0.54
CA GLU A 334 -18.05 15.04 0.97
C GLU A 334 -19.33 14.97 1.82
N THR A 335 -20.29 14.15 1.40
CA THR A 335 -21.53 13.92 2.16
C THR A 335 -21.24 13.18 3.47
N VAL A 336 -20.35 12.16 3.46
CA VAL A 336 -19.93 11.48 4.70
C VAL A 336 -19.34 12.46 5.70
N ILE A 337 -18.45 13.34 5.25
CA ILE A 337 -17.83 14.37 6.11
C ILE A 337 -18.90 15.32 6.66
N ALA A 338 -19.80 15.80 5.82
CA ALA A 338 -20.86 16.72 6.22
C ALA A 338 -21.77 16.15 7.32
N GLU A 339 -22.14 14.86 7.21
CA GLU A 339 -23.03 14.17 8.16
C GLU A 339 -22.34 13.77 9.46
N CYS A 340 -21.02 13.56 9.45
CA CYS A 340 -20.28 12.99 10.58
C CYS A 340 -19.40 14.00 11.33
N LYS A 341 -19.11 15.18 10.77
CA LYS A 341 -18.17 16.16 11.35
C LYS A 341 -18.56 16.69 12.74
N ASP A 342 -19.83 16.68 13.09
CA ASP A 342 -20.26 17.13 14.42
C ASP A 342 -19.76 16.22 15.54
N GLY A 343 -19.65 14.93 15.27
CA GLY A 343 -19.07 13.95 16.19
C GLY A 343 -17.54 13.80 16.00
N TYR A 344 -17.05 14.10 14.79
CA TYR A 344 -15.66 13.84 14.37
C TYR A 344 -15.13 15.03 13.54
N PRO A 345 -14.80 16.16 14.18
CA PRO A 345 -14.35 17.37 13.48
C PRO A 345 -13.07 17.16 12.65
N GLU A 346 -12.25 16.17 13.01
CA GLU A 346 -11.05 15.78 12.26
C GLU A 346 -11.35 15.37 10.80
N LEU A 347 -12.58 14.99 10.46
CA LEU A 347 -12.97 14.69 9.09
C LEU A 347 -12.95 15.94 8.21
N GLU A 348 -13.44 17.07 8.74
CA GLU A 348 -13.41 18.35 8.03
C GLU A 348 -11.97 18.90 7.95
N GLU A 349 -11.21 18.79 9.04
CA GLU A 349 -9.81 19.23 9.11
C GLU A 349 -8.93 18.51 8.08
N LYS A 350 -9.22 17.22 7.81
CA LYS A 350 -8.44 16.37 6.90
C LYS A 350 -9.13 16.15 5.54
N LYS A 351 -10.14 16.97 5.20
CA LYS A 351 -10.96 16.82 3.98
C LYS A 351 -10.10 16.71 2.72
N ASP A 352 -9.15 17.62 2.53
CA ASP A 352 -8.29 17.63 1.34
C ASP A 352 -7.41 16.37 1.26
N PHE A 353 -6.90 15.91 2.39
CA PHE A 353 -6.13 14.67 2.46
C PHE A 353 -6.99 13.46 2.08
N ILE A 354 -8.20 13.35 2.63
CA ILE A 354 -9.14 12.27 2.32
C ILE A 354 -9.48 12.26 0.82
N PHE A 355 -9.75 13.43 0.25
CA PHE A 355 -10.06 13.58 -1.18
C PHE A 355 -8.89 13.19 -2.08
N ASN A 356 -7.67 13.56 -1.72
CA ASN A 356 -6.48 13.19 -2.46
C ASN A 356 -6.27 11.67 -2.49
N VAL A 357 -6.44 10.98 -1.35
CA VAL A 357 -6.31 9.52 -1.27
C VAL A 357 -7.36 8.83 -2.15
N PHE A 358 -8.63 9.25 -2.07
CA PHE A 358 -9.69 8.70 -2.92
C PHE A 358 -9.41 8.94 -4.40
N THR A 359 -9.06 10.17 -4.78
CA THR A 359 -8.79 10.52 -6.18
C THR A 359 -7.69 9.65 -6.77
N GLN A 360 -6.62 9.42 -6.03
CA GLN A 360 -5.49 8.64 -6.52
C GLN A 360 -5.78 7.13 -6.62
N GLU A 361 -6.49 6.56 -5.64
CA GLU A 361 -6.84 5.15 -5.72
C GLU A 361 -7.90 4.92 -6.82
N GLU A 362 -8.83 5.86 -7.02
CA GLU A 362 -9.80 5.84 -8.11
C GLU A 362 -9.11 5.92 -9.48
N ASP A 363 -8.12 6.80 -9.67
CA ASP A 363 -7.32 6.92 -10.89
C ASP A 363 -6.51 5.64 -11.20
N LYS A 364 -5.90 5.06 -10.17
CA LYS A 364 -5.15 3.80 -10.32
C LYS A 364 -6.06 2.65 -10.71
N PHE A 365 -7.19 2.56 -10.04
CA PHE A 365 -8.10 1.42 -10.21
C PHE A 365 -8.95 1.53 -11.48
N SER A 366 -9.34 2.73 -11.93
CA SER A 366 -10.09 2.91 -13.19
C SER A 366 -9.36 2.34 -14.40
N LYS A 367 -8.04 2.40 -14.41
CA LYS A 367 -7.21 1.79 -15.47
C LYS A 367 -7.16 0.26 -15.38
N THR A 368 -7.20 -0.27 -14.18
CA THR A 368 -7.04 -1.70 -13.89
C THR A 368 -8.36 -2.45 -14.00
N ILE A 369 -9.49 -1.83 -13.58
CA ILE A 369 -10.79 -2.50 -13.51
C ILE A 369 -11.31 -2.88 -14.88
N ASP A 370 -11.26 -1.98 -15.87
CA ASP A 370 -11.79 -2.24 -17.20
C ASP A 370 -11.00 -3.37 -17.88
N GLN A 371 -9.67 -3.37 -17.73
CA GLN A 371 -8.80 -4.42 -18.26
C GLN A 371 -8.99 -5.75 -17.52
N GLY A 372 -9.05 -5.73 -16.19
CA GLY A 372 -9.23 -6.91 -15.36
C GLY A 372 -10.59 -7.59 -15.59
N LEU A 373 -11.68 -6.81 -15.70
CA LEU A 373 -13.00 -7.32 -16.02
C LEU A 373 -13.06 -7.96 -17.42
N SER A 374 -12.42 -7.35 -18.42
CA SER A 374 -12.35 -7.92 -19.77
C SER A 374 -11.63 -9.28 -19.77
N ILE A 375 -10.46 -9.35 -19.10
CA ILE A 375 -9.70 -10.61 -19.02
C ILE A 375 -10.46 -11.67 -18.22
N LEU A 376 -11.12 -11.30 -17.11
CA LEU A 376 -11.93 -12.23 -16.33
C LEU A 376 -13.10 -12.76 -17.16
N THR A 377 -13.74 -11.93 -17.97
CA THR A 377 -14.82 -12.35 -18.87
C THR A 377 -14.31 -13.37 -19.91
N ASP A 378 -13.12 -13.16 -20.49
CA ASP A 378 -12.51 -14.12 -21.42
C ASP A 378 -12.20 -15.45 -20.72
N MET A 379 -11.75 -15.42 -19.47
CA MET A 379 -11.51 -16.62 -18.65
C MET A 379 -12.82 -17.35 -18.31
N GLU A 380 -13.88 -16.63 -17.97
CA GLU A 380 -15.21 -17.19 -17.73
C GLU A 380 -15.79 -17.88 -18.98
N GLU A 381 -15.66 -17.25 -20.15
CA GLU A 381 -16.08 -17.86 -21.39
C GLU A 381 -15.30 -19.16 -21.69
N SER A 382 -14.02 -19.19 -21.38
CA SER A 382 -13.18 -20.38 -21.54
C SER A 382 -13.59 -21.49 -20.58
N LEU A 383 -13.86 -21.17 -19.31
CA LEU A 383 -14.38 -22.14 -18.32
C LEU A 383 -15.71 -22.72 -18.75
N ASN A 384 -16.64 -21.89 -19.23
CA ASN A 384 -17.95 -22.32 -19.70
C ASN A 384 -17.85 -23.23 -20.96
N LYS A 385 -16.95 -22.93 -21.90
CA LYS A 385 -16.67 -23.76 -23.07
C LYS A 385 -16.08 -25.12 -22.69
N GLU A 386 -15.27 -25.17 -21.66
CA GLU A 386 -14.64 -26.39 -21.13
C GLU A 386 -15.54 -27.15 -20.14
N GLY A 387 -16.67 -26.59 -19.74
CA GLY A 387 -17.58 -27.18 -18.74
C GLY A 387 -17.00 -27.19 -17.32
N LYS A 388 -15.98 -26.37 -17.05
CA LYS A 388 -15.34 -26.23 -15.75
C LYS A 388 -16.07 -25.17 -14.93
N LYS A 389 -16.08 -25.36 -13.60
CA LYS A 389 -16.68 -24.40 -12.65
C LYS A 389 -15.67 -23.69 -11.75
N VAL A 390 -14.40 -24.09 -11.80
CA VAL A 390 -13.34 -23.60 -10.93
C VAL A 390 -12.28 -22.92 -11.79
N LEU A 391 -12.01 -21.63 -11.52
CA LEU A 391 -10.89 -20.91 -12.11
C LEU A 391 -9.60 -21.39 -11.46
N ALA A 392 -8.60 -21.73 -12.27
CA ALA A 392 -7.31 -22.20 -11.76
C ALA A 392 -6.59 -21.10 -10.94
N GLY A 393 -5.97 -21.48 -9.83
CA GLY A 393 -5.26 -20.56 -8.94
C GLY A 393 -4.16 -19.77 -9.64
N ALA A 394 -3.45 -20.35 -10.60
CA ALA A 394 -2.44 -19.69 -11.42
C ALA A 394 -3.02 -18.57 -12.31
N ASP A 395 -4.22 -18.75 -12.87
CA ASP A 395 -4.89 -17.73 -13.68
C ASP A 395 -5.41 -16.59 -12.80
N ALA A 396 -5.98 -16.92 -11.62
CA ALA A 396 -6.36 -15.94 -10.63
C ALA A 396 -5.14 -15.15 -10.11
N PHE A 397 -3.99 -15.82 -9.91
CA PHE A 397 -2.75 -15.18 -9.52
C PHE A 397 -2.22 -14.24 -10.61
N LYS A 398 -2.33 -14.60 -11.87
CA LYS A 398 -1.96 -13.75 -13.00
C LYS A 398 -2.81 -12.49 -13.07
N LEU A 399 -4.12 -12.58 -12.80
CA LEU A 399 -5.00 -11.41 -12.68
C LEU A 399 -4.53 -10.48 -11.55
N TYR A 400 -4.17 -11.06 -10.41
CA TYR A 400 -3.71 -10.31 -9.24
C TYR A 400 -2.34 -9.67 -9.45
N ASP A 401 -1.33 -10.44 -9.86
CA ASP A 401 0.07 -10.02 -9.93
C ASP A 401 0.36 -9.12 -11.13
N THR A 402 -0.10 -9.54 -12.32
CA THR A 402 0.23 -8.84 -13.58
C THR A 402 -0.70 -7.67 -13.85
N TYR A 403 -1.97 -7.81 -13.54
CA TYR A 403 -2.99 -6.81 -13.87
C TYR A 403 -3.50 -6.03 -12.65
N GLY A 404 -3.03 -6.38 -11.44
CA GLY A 404 -3.42 -5.69 -10.20
C GLY A 404 -4.90 -5.85 -9.84
N PHE A 405 -5.59 -6.88 -10.39
CA PHE A 405 -7.00 -7.14 -10.12
C PHE A 405 -7.14 -7.99 -8.85
N PRO A 406 -7.83 -7.51 -7.79
CA PRO A 406 -7.86 -8.19 -6.50
C PRO A 406 -8.48 -9.57 -6.56
N ILE A 407 -7.90 -10.53 -5.81
CA ILE A 407 -8.41 -11.90 -5.73
C ILE A 407 -9.83 -11.94 -5.16
N ASP A 408 -10.11 -11.16 -4.12
CA ASP A 408 -11.44 -11.10 -3.50
C ASP A 408 -12.52 -10.65 -4.49
N LEU A 409 -12.16 -9.68 -5.35
CA LEU A 409 -13.06 -9.20 -6.39
C LEU A 409 -13.27 -10.26 -7.49
N THR A 410 -12.23 -11.05 -7.80
CA THR A 410 -12.31 -12.18 -8.72
C THR A 410 -13.25 -13.25 -8.17
N ILE A 411 -13.11 -13.59 -6.87
CA ILE A 411 -13.97 -14.56 -6.17
C ILE A 411 -15.42 -14.08 -6.20
N GLU A 412 -15.69 -12.86 -5.76
CA GLU A 412 -17.04 -12.27 -5.71
C GLU A 412 -17.74 -12.30 -7.07
N ILE A 413 -17.05 -11.91 -8.16
CA ILE A 413 -17.62 -11.90 -9.51
C ILE A 413 -17.93 -13.31 -10.01
N LEU A 414 -17.06 -14.27 -9.72
CA LEU A 414 -17.24 -15.66 -10.15
C LEU A 414 -18.37 -16.32 -9.36
N GLU A 415 -18.48 -16.09 -8.05
CA GLU A 415 -19.56 -16.60 -7.20
C GLU A 415 -20.95 -16.09 -7.64
N GLU A 416 -21.06 -14.81 -8.03
CA GLU A 416 -22.28 -14.24 -8.60
C GLU A 416 -22.78 -15.01 -9.85
N LYS A 417 -21.87 -15.71 -10.53
CA LYS A 417 -22.14 -16.51 -11.74
C LYS A 417 -22.14 -18.01 -11.48
N GLY A 418 -22.04 -18.43 -10.21
CA GLY A 418 -22.01 -19.85 -9.81
C GLY A 418 -20.71 -20.56 -10.16
N LEU A 419 -19.62 -19.82 -10.29
CA LEU A 419 -18.24 -20.29 -10.48
C LEU A 419 -17.43 -20.07 -9.20
N THR A 420 -16.30 -20.78 -9.06
CA THR A 420 -15.40 -20.66 -7.89
C THR A 420 -13.95 -20.49 -8.33
N VAL A 421 -13.06 -20.19 -7.38
CA VAL A 421 -11.62 -20.05 -7.59
C VAL A 421 -10.88 -21.13 -6.81
N ASP A 422 -9.79 -21.65 -7.35
CA ASP A 422 -8.82 -22.48 -6.63
C ASP A 422 -7.92 -21.57 -5.77
N GLU A 423 -8.38 -21.28 -4.54
CA GLU A 423 -7.67 -20.43 -3.61
C GLU A 423 -6.36 -21.06 -3.11
N GLU A 424 -6.29 -22.39 -3.00
CA GLU A 424 -5.05 -23.07 -2.58
C GLU A 424 -3.97 -22.93 -3.65
N GLY A 425 -4.34 -23.15 -4.92
CA GLY A 425 -3.45 -22.90 -6.05
C GLY A 425 -3.02 -21.44 -6.17
N PHE A 426 -3.88 -20.49 -5.85
CA PHE A 426 -3.54 -19.08 -5.78
C PHE A 426 -2.50 -18.79 -4.67
N LYS A 427 -2.72 -19.32 -3.46
CA LYS A 427 -1.77 -19.17 -2.33
C LYS A 427 -0.42 -19.79 -2.64
N ALA A 428 -0.41 -20.97 -3.31
CA ALA A 428 0.82 -21.63 -3.74
C ALA A 428 1.60 -20.79 -4.75
N ALA A 429 0.93 -20.23 -5.77
CA ALA A 429 1.56 -19.35 -6.77
C ALA A 429 2.13 -18.07 -6.15
N MET A 430 1.41 -17.49 -5.18
CA MET A 430 1.89 -16.32 -4.43
C MET A 430 3.13 -16.65 -3.60
N GLN A 431 3.16 -17.82 -2.96
CA GLN A 431 4.31 -18.26 -2.17
C GLN A 431 5.54 -18.51 -3.05
N GLU A 432 5.37 -19.14 -4.21
CA GLU A 432 6.45 -19.35 -5.18
C GLU A 432 7.06 -18.03 -5.66
N GLN A 433 6.23 -17.02 -5.92
CA GLN A 433 6.72 -15.70 -6.28
C GLN A 433 7.49 -15.04 -5.13
N LYS A 434 6.98 -15.12 -3.89
CA LYS A 434 7.68 -14.60 -2.70
C LYS A 434 9.05 -15.27 -2.52
N GLU A 435 9.14 -16.57 -2.74
CA GLU A 435 10.40 -17.31 -2.67
C GLU A 435 11.37 -16.93 -3.80
N THR A 436 10.84 -16.76 -5.01
CA THR A 436 11.63 -16.30 -6.18
C THR A 436 12.17 -14.90 -5.95
N ALA A 437 11.34 -13.99 -5.42
CA ALA A 437 11.76 -12.64 -5.03
C ALA A 437 12.79 -12.66 -3.88
N ARG A 438 12.64 -13.58 -2.91
CA ARG A 438 13.63 -13.81 -1.84
C ARG A 438 14.96 -14.33 -2.39
N LYS A 439 14.93 -15.29 -3.31
CA LYS A 439 16.15 -15.84 -3.96
C LYS A 439 16.86 -14.82 -4.86
N ALA A 440 16.13 -13.90 -5.48
CA ALA A 440 16.67 -12.82 -6.30
C ALA A 440 17.28 -11.68 -5.46
N ARG A 441 16.93 -11.53 -4.20
CA ARG A 441 17.61 -10.65 -3.25
C ARG A 441 18.86 -11.39 -2.79
N LYS A 442 20.04 -10.94 -3.24
CA LYS A 442 21.32 -11.37 -2.63
C LYS A 442 21.17 -11.22 -1.11
N VAL A 443 21.36 -12.35 -0.41
CA VAL A 443 21.23 -12.49 1.03
C VAL A 443 22.13 -11.46 1.71
N THR A 444 21.53 -10.42 2.26
CA THR A 444 22.11 -9.72 3.41
C THR A 444 21.43 -10.33 4.62
N ASN A 445 22.21 -11.04 5.41
CA ASN A 445 21.78 -11.74 6.62
C ASN A 445 21.19 -10.73 7.61
N TYR A 446 19.87 -10.64 7.66
CA TYR A 446 19.15 -10.05 8.76
C TYR A 446 18.11 -11.07 9.23
N MET A 447 18.41 -11.74 10.37
CA MET A 447 17.57 -12.70 11.10
C MET A 447 17.03 -13.90 10.29
N GLY A 448 17.82 -14.95 10.23
CA GLY A 448 17.45 -16.26 9.68
C GLY A 448 18.67 -17.14 9.48
N ALA A 449 19.54 -17.22 10.50
CA ALA A 449 20.63 -18.19 10.48
C ALA A 449 20.10 -19.53 10.99
N ASP A 450 20.51 -20.59 10.35
CA ASP A 450 20.54 -21.95 10.88
C ASP A 450 21.17 -21.93 12.28
N VAL A 451 20.89 -22.96 13.07
CA VAL A 451 21.46 -23.15 14.43
C VAL A 451 22.95 -22.80 14.39
N THR A 452 23.29 -21.64 14.97
CA THR A 452 24.65 -21.10 14.90
C THR A 452 25.39 -21.45 16.17
N VAL A 453 26.71 -21.52 16.07
CA VAL A 453 27.60 -21.67 17.22
C VAL A 453 27.25 -20.74 18.39
N TYR A 454 26.66 -19.60 18.10
CA TYR A 454 26.27 -18.59 19.09
C TYR A 454 25.17 -19.02 20.07
N GLU A 455 24.34 -20.00 19.72
CA GLU A 455 23.31 -20.56 20.63
C GLU A 455 23.90 -21.40 21.77
N SER A 456 25.10 -21.94 21.54
CA SER A 456 25.83 -22.73 22.55
C SER A 456 26.61 -21.87 23.55
N ILE A 457 26.67 -20.55 23.37
CA ILE A 457 27.37 -19.64 24.27
C ILE A 457 26.53 -19.45 25.56
N ASP A 458 27.21 -19.51 26.70
CA ASP A 458 26.62 -19.34 28.05
C ASP A 458 25.65 -18.12 28.07
N PRO A 459 24.39 -18.33 28.44
CA PRO A 459 23.40 -17.23 28.51
C PRO A 459 23.75 -16.11 29.49
N SER A 460 24.59 -16.37 30.48
CA SER A 460 25.02 -15.38 31.50
C SER A 460 26.02 -14.34 30.94
N ILE A 461 26.67 -14.65 29.80
CA ILE A 461 27.59 -13.73 29.14
C ILE A 461 26.78 -12.63 28.44
N THR A 462 27.14 -11.38 28.70
CA THR A 462 26.55 -10.17 28.09
C THR A 462 27.65 -9.22 27.65
N SER A 463 27.35 -8.32 26.72
CA SER A 463 28.26 -7.26 26.32
C SER A 463 27.59 -5.90 26.56
N LYS A 464 28.28 -5.00 27.28
CA LYS A 464 27.80 -3.64 27.51
C LYS A 464 28.33 -2.71 26.42
N PHE A 465 27.44 -1.97 25.77
CA PHE A 465 27.85 -0.93 24.81
C PHE A 465 28.29 0.33 25.52
N VAL A 466 29.52 0.81 25.23
CA VAL A 466 30.14 2.03 25.82
C VAL A 466 30.57 3.03 24.75
N GLY A 467 30.09 2.87 23.51
CA GLY A 467 30.57 3.62 22.33
C GLY A 467 29.80 4.90 22.01
N TYR A 468 28.96 5.42 22.91
CA TYR A 468 28.32 6.71 22.70
C TYR A 468 29.28 7.89 22.83
N ASP A 469 30.27 7.81 23.72
CA ASP A 469 31.21 8.90 24.10
C ASP A 469 32.66 8.58 23.75
N ARG A 470 32.98 7.36 23.31
CA ARG A 470 34.33 6.92 23.02
C ARG A 470 34.43 5.97 21.83
N LEU A 471 35.56 6.03 21.13
CA LEU A 471 35.87 5.19 19.97
C LEU A 471 36.92 4.12 20.31
N THR A 472 37.55 4.21 21.48
CA THR A 472 38.55 3.26 21.95
C THR A 472 38.25 2.84 23.37
N HIS A 473 38.36 1.51 23.63
CA HIS A 473 38.11 0.93 24.94
C HIS A 473 38.98 -0.31 25.19
N GLU A 474 39.43 -0.51 26.42
CA GLU A 474 40.07 -1.78 26.81
C GLU A 474 39.03 -2.72 27.40
N SER A 475 39.00 -3.97 26.96
CA SER A 475 38.00 -4.91 27.37
C SER A 475 38.56 -6.34 27.40
N LYS A 476 37.90 -7.22 28.16
CA LYS A 476 38.32 -8.60 28.27
C LYS A 476 37.60 -9.47 27.23
N VAL A 477 38.36 -10.32 26.55
CA VAL A 477 37.78 -11.33 25.66
C VAL A 477 37.09 -12.40 26.50
N THR A 478 35.77 -12.56 26.30
CA THR A 478 34.95 -13.53 27.02
C THR A 478 34.71 -14.80 26.24
N VAL A 479 34.54 -14.72 24.91
CA VAL A 479 34.32 -15.85 24.01
C VAL A 479 34.99 -15.58 22.65
N LEU A 480 35.54 -16.64 22.10
CA LEU A 480 36.00 -16.68 20.71
C LEU A 480 35.29 -17.83 19.97
N THR A 481 34.86 -17.58 18.75
CA THR A 481 34.28 -18.61 17.88
C THR A 481 34.88 -18.57 16.50
N THR A 482 34.98 -19.74 15.85
CA THR A 482 35.05 -19.86 14.41
C THR A 482 33.60 -19.84 13.85
N GLU A 483 33.42 -20.18 12.58
CA GLU A 483 32.10 -20.35 11.97
C GLU A 483 31.30 -21.49 12.63
N ASP A 484 32.00 -22.56 13.06
CA ASP A 484 31.39 -23.83 13.47
C ASP A 484 31.51 -24.14 14.97
N GLU A 485 32.49 -23.56 15.68
CA GLU A 485 32.80 -23.94 17.05
C GLU A 485 33.32 -22.82 17.95
N ILE A 486 33.14 -22.96 19.29
CA ILE A 486 33.74 -22.09 20.27
C ILE A 486 35.20 -22.54 20.49
N VAL A 487 36.12 -21.61 20.45
CA VAL A 487 37.57 -21.87 20.51
C VAL A 487 38.25 -21.09 21.62
N GLU A 488 39.39 -21.58 22.13
CA GLU A 488 40.20 -20.89 23.15
C GLU A 488 41.11 -19.81 22.57
N ALA A 489 41.41 -19.87 21.27
CA ALA A 489 42.28 -18.92 20.57
C ALA A 489 41.96 -18.83 19.08
N LEU A 490 42.16 -17.64 18.50
CA LEU A 490 42.17 -17.38 17.05
C LEU A 490 43.58 -16.99 16.64
N THR A 491 44.04 -17.56 15.53
CA THR A 491 45.41 -17.42 15.03
C THR A 491 45.46 -16.68 13.69
N ASP A 492 46.65 -16.28 13.29
CA ASP A 492 46.91 -15.53 12.06
C ASP A 492 46.20 -16.08 10.82
N GLY A 493 45.48 -15.20 10.10
CA GLY A 493 44.66 -15.55 8.92
C GLY A 493 43.32 -16.23 9.24
N GLN A 494 43.01 -16.55 10.50
CA GLN A 494 41.77 -17.20 10.89
C GLN A 494 40.63 -16.23 11.02
N ALA A 495 39.52 -16.54 10.36
CA ALA A 495 38.25 -15.84 10.51
C ALA A 495 37.53 -16.31 11.79
N GLY A 496 36.81 -15.41 12.46
CA GLY A 496 36.03 -15.74 13.63
C GLY A 496 35.25 -14.58 14.20
N THR A 497 34.72 -14.81 15.41
CA THR A 497 33.96 -13.77 16.14
C THR A 497 34.57 -13.62 17.55
N ILE A 498 34.82 -12.41 17.93
CA ILE A 498 35.28 -12.02 19.27
C ILE A 498 34.11 -11.41 20.05
N ILE A 499 33.87 -11.92 21.26
CA ILE A 499 32.87 -11.34 22.19
C ILE A 499 33.66 -10.86 23.42
N VAL A 500 33.34 -9.64 23.85
CA VAL A 500 33.95 -8.97 25.00
C VAL A 500 32.88 -8.49 26.00
N ASP A 501 33.29 -8.16 27.23
CA ASP A 501 32.38 -7.70 28.29
C ASP A 501 31.89 -6.25 28.05
N GLU A 502 32.75 -5.35 27.57
CA GLU A 502 32.35 -3.96 27.19
C GLU A 502 32.89 -3.64 25.80
N THR A 503 32.08 -2.99 24.96
CA THR A 503 32.49 -2.65 23.58
C THR A 503 32.11 -1.24 23.17
N PRO A 504 33.00 -0.50 22.47
CA PRO A 504 32.69 0.76 21.82
C PRO A 504 32.06 0.56 20.43
N PHE A 505 32.01 -0.69 19.89
CA PHE A 505 31.46 -0.99 18.58
C PHE A 505 29.95 -1.09 18.62
N TYR A 506 29.29 -0.31 17.78
CA TYR A 506 27.84 -0.36 17.60
C TYR A 506 27.48 -1.55 16.71
N ALA A 507 26.63 -2.42 17.20
CA ALA A 507 26.09 -3.54 16.41
C ALA A 507 24.92 -3.07 15.53
N THR A 508 24.75 -3.62 14.34
CA THR A 508 23.63 -3.31 13.44
C THR A 508 22.29 -3.36 14.16
N MET A 509 21.60 -2.25 14.26
CA MET A 509 20.29 -2.13 14.89
C MET A 509 19.57 -0.84 14.43
N GLY A 510 18.22 -0.86 14.38
CA GLY A 510 17.42 0.35 14.11
C GLY A 510 17.70 1.00 12.74
N GLY A 511 18.21 0.25 11.76
CA GLY A 511 18.58 0.76 10.44
C GLY A 511 19.97 1.40 10.35
N GLN A 512 20.70 1.54 11.46
CA GLN A 512 22.11 1.94 11.45
C GLN A 512 23.03 0.75 11.20
N GLU A 513 23.96 0.90 10.25
CA GLU A 513 25.00 -0.10 9.95
C GLU A 513 25.97 -0.25 11.12
N ALA A 514 26.53 -1.46 11.26
CA ALA A 514 27.54 -1.78 12.27
C ALA A 514 28.84 -0.98 12.10
N ASP A 515 29.53 -0.82 13.21
CA ASP A 515 30.91 -0.34 13.17
C ASP A 515 31.88 -1.40 12.71
N ILE A 516 32.93 -0.93 12.08
CA ILE A 516 34.13 -1.68 11.74
C ILE A 516 35.36 -1.06 12.45
N GLY A 517 36.45 -1.78 12.48
CA GLY A 517 37.67 -1.28 13.10
C GLY A 517 38.66 -2.38 13.44
N VAL A 518 39.37 -2.23 14.54
CA VAL A 518 40.45 -3.13 14.93
C VAL A 518 40.36 -3.49 16.41
N ILE A 519 40.64 -4.76 16.73
CA ILE A 519 40.87 -5.26 18.09
C ILE A 519 42.31 -5.73 18.18
N ALA A 520 43.07 -5.18 19.12
CA ALA A 520 44.51 -5.46 19.25
C ALA A 520 44.90 -5.86 20.66
N VAL A 521 45.89 -6.75 20.75
CA VAL A 521 46.57 -7.13 21.99
C VAL A 521 48.03 -7.43 21.73
N ASN A 522 48.93 -6.80 22.38
CA ASN A 522 50.38 -6.88 22.14
C ASN A 522 50.71 -6.67 20.63
N ASP A 523 51.25 -7.69 19.98
CA ASP A 523 51.58 -7.68 18.55
C ASP A 523 50.46 -8.32 17.68
N ALA A 524 49.36 -8.79 18.28
CA ALA A 524 48.24 -9.40 17.58
C ALA A 524 47.20 -8.35 17.23
N GLU A 525 46.59 -8.55 16.04
CA GLU A 525 45.59 -7.64 15.49
C GLU A 525 44.48 -8.43 14.81
N PHE A 526 43.22 -8.03 15.08
CA PHE A 526 42.00 -8.56 14.47
C PHE A 526 41.27 -7.47 13.76
N GLU A 527 41.07 -7.62 12.45
CA GLU A 527 40.28 -6.68 11.65
C GLU A 527 38.81 -7.00 11.78
N VAL A 528 38.02 -6.09 12.41
CA VAL A 528 36.58 -6.19 12.55
C VAL A 528 35.93 -5.71 11.27
N LYS A 529 35.23 -6.60 10.57
CA LYS A 529 34.53 -6.32 9.32
C LYS A 529 33.03 -6.10 9.51
N ASP A 530 32.47 -6.62 10.61
CA ASP A 530 31.07 -6.46 10.97
C ASP A 530 30.90 -6.59 12.49
N THR A 531 29.84 -5.97 13.03
CA THR A 531 29.49 -6.09 14.45
C THR A 531 28.02 -6.44 14.57
N ILE A 532 27.74 -7.61 15.14
CA ILE A 532 26.41 -8.21 15.17
C ILE A 532 25.86 -8.28 16.61
N LYS A 533 24.54 -8.12 16.74
CA LYS A 533 23.84 -8.34 18.01
C LYS A 533 23.42 -9.80 18.11
N LEU A 534 23.84 -10.48 19.16
CA LEU A 534 23.52 -11.87 19.45
C LEU A 534 22.44 -11.97 20.53
N LEU A 535 21.81 -13.15 20.66
CA LEU A 535 20.83 -13.44 21.71
C LEU A 535 21.44 -13.27 23.11
N GLY A 536 20.63 -12.82 24.08
CA GLY A 536 21.06 -12.61 25.47
C GLY A 536 21.94 -11.37 25.68
N GLY A 537 21.86 -10.34 24.78
CA GLY A 537 22.56 -9.09 24.96
C GLY A 537 24.06 -9.12 24.69
N LYS A 538 24.52 -10.11 23.92
CA LYS A 538 25.91 -10.23 23.48
C LYS A 538 26.17 -9.42 22.22
N VAL A 539 27.40 -8.92 22.04
CA VAL A 539 27.89 -8.28 20.81
C VAL A 539 29.05 -9.08 20.24
N GLY A 540 28.87 -9.58 19.02
CA GLY A 540 29.90 -10.33 18.28
C GLY A 540 30.64 -9.44 17.28
N HIS A 541 31.98 -9.36 17.39
CA HIS A 541 32.84 -8.67 16.44
C HIS A 541 33.31 -9.69 15.42
N VAL A 542 32.76 -9.68 14.21
CA VAL A 542 33.06 -10.62 13.13
C VAL A 542 34.23 -10.10 12.29
N GLY A 543 35.23 -10.92 12.05
CA GLY A 543 36.39 -10.48 11.30
C GLY A 543 37.45 -11.58 11.09
N VAL A 544 38.70 -11.13 10.99
CA VAL A 544 39.85 -12.03 10.73
C VAL A 544 41.07 -11.55 11.53
N VAL A 545 41.82 -12.50 12.08
CA VAL A 545 43.12 -12.17 12.68
C VAL A 545 44.09 -11.81 11.56
N SER A 546 44.44 -10.53 11.45
CA SER A 546 45.41 -10.03 10.45
C SER A 546 46.85 -10.29 10.84
N LYS A 547 47.11 -10.50 12.14
CA LYS A 547 48.44 -10.78 12.66
C LYS A 547 48.38 -11.41 14.05
N GLY A 548 49.20 -12.46 14.31
CA GLY A 548 49.40 -12.98 15.65
C GLY A 548 48.31 -13.92 16.15
N MET A 549 48.00 -13.89 17.45
CA MET A 549 47.02 -14.76 18.10
C MET A 549 46.32 -14.03 19.24
N ILE A 550 45.02 -14.22 19.36
CA ILE A 550 44.16 -13.69 20.42
C ILE A 550 43.52 -14.84 21.17
N LYS A 551 43.48 -14.78 22.49
CA LYS A 551 42.99 -15.87 23.39
C LYS A 551 41.83 -15.38 24.24
N VAL A 552 40.98 -16.32 24.68
CA VAL A 552 39.99 -16.09 25.71
C VAL A 552 40.70 -15.60 26.98
N GLY A 553 40.20 -14.55 27.56
CA GLY A 553 40.76 -13.93 28.78
C GLY A 553 41.77 -12.81 28.52
N ASP A 554 42.24 -12.61 27.28
CA ASP A 554 43.10 -11.47 26.94
C ASP A 554 42.37 -10.15 27.17
N VAL A 555 43.12 -9.13 27.63
CA VAL A 555 42.67 -7.76 27.70
C VAL A 555 43.08 -7.08 26.39
N VAL A 556 42.12 -6.76 25.58
CA VAL A 556 42.30 -6.24 24.21
C VAL A 556 41.91 -4.78 24.16
N THR A 557 42.57 -4.04 23.28
CA THR A 557 42.21 -2.65 22.95
C THR A 557 41.32 -2.69 21.69
N LEU A 558 40.06 -2.27 21.84
CA LEU A 558 39.08 -2.09 20.78
C LEU A 558 39.17 -0.69 20.22
N LYS A 559 39.26 -0.53 18.91
CA LYS A 559 39.36 0.78 18.23
C LYS A 559 38.43 0.79 17.03
N VAL A 560 37.35 1.56 17.13
CA VAL A 560 36.38 1.79 16.06
C VAL A 560 36.99 2.69 14.98
N ASP A 561 36.64 2.45 13.69
CA ASP A 561 36.93 3.39 12.61
C ASP A 561 36.19 4.70 12.86
N GLY A 562 36.92 5.69 13.40
CA GLY A 562 36.32 6.97 13.79
C GLY A 562 35.81 7.80 12.62
N THR A 563 36.37 7.64 11.42
CA THR A 563 35.92 8.34 10.22
C THR A 563 34.58 7.82 9.76
N ARG A 564 34.47 6.52 9.59
CA ARG A 564 33.22 5.88 9.18
C ARG A 564 32.11 6.11 10.23
N ARG A 565 32.43 5.99 11.52
CA ARG A 565 31.48 6.30 12.60
C ARG A 565 30.99 7.74 12.56
N ALA A 566 31.90 8.70 12.35
CA ALA A 566 31.51 10.12 12.27
C ALA A 566 30.57 10.39 11.08
N ASP A 567 30.84 9.80 9.92
CA ASP A 567 29.97 9.94 8.75
C ASP A 567 28.62 9.24 8.95
N THR A 568 28.60 8.06 9.59
CA THR A 568 27.36 7.38 10.01
C THR A 568 26.53 8.24 10.96
N CYS A 569 27.17 8.87 11.97
CA CYS A 569 26.51 9.80 12.91
C CYS A 569 25.88 11.01 12.22
N LYS A 570 26.54 11.57 11.17
CA LYS A 570 26.01 12.68 10.37
C LYS A 570 24.74 12.23 9.63
N ASN A 571 24.80 11.09 8.94
CA ASN A 571 23.69 10.53 8.20
C ASN A 571 22.53 10.15 9.11
N HIS A 572 22.81 9.61 10.31
CA HIS A 572 21.76 9.24 11.27
C HIS A 572 21.06 10.47 11.84
N SER A 573 21.82 11.47 12.25
CA SER A 573 21.23 12.71 12.77
C SER A 573 20.44 13.47 11.70
N ALA A 574 20.93 13.48 10.45
CA ALA A 574 20.20 14.05 9.31
C ALA A 574 18.89 13.30 9.02
N THR A 575 18.82 11.98 9.28
CA THR A 575 17.59 11.19 9.11
C THR A 575 16.48 11.68 10.03
N HIS A 576 16.77 12.00 11.29
CA HIS A 576 15.79 12.57 12.23
C HIS A 576 15.30 13.95 11.79
N LEU A 577 16.23 14.81 11.33
CA LEU A 577 15.86 16.12 10.79
C LEU A 577 14.99 15.97 9.54
N LEU A 578 15.32 15.03 8.65
CA LEU A 578 14.56 14.76 7.43
C LEU A 578 13.15 14.23 7.75
N GLN A 579 13.01 13.28 8.68
CA GLN A 579 11.70 12.77 9.10
C GLN A 579 10.80 13.93 9.57
N LYS A 580 11.30 14.79 10.43
CA LYS A 580 10.53 15.94 10.90
C LYS A 580 10.22 16.95 9.80
N ALA A 581 11.17 17.22 8.91
CA ALA A 581 10.98 18.11 7.76
C ALA A 581 9.88 17.58 6.82
N LEU A 582 9.90 16.28 6.52
CA LEU A 582 8.86 15.62 5.72
C LEU A 582 7.47 15.72 6.37
N ARG A 583 7.36 15.51 7.69
CA ARG A 583 6.09 15.72 8.41
C ARG A 583 5.60 17.16 8.34
N ASN A 584 6.50 18.12 8.43
CA ASN A 584 6.15 19.54 8.33
C ASN A 584 5.70 19.94 6.91
N VAL A 585 6.24 19.31 5.87
CA VAL A 585 5.93 19.62 4.47
C VAL A 585 4.69 18.85 3.97
N LEU A 586 4.61 17.54 4.28
CA LEU A 586 3.62 16.63 3.71
C LEU A 586 2.47 16.32 4.67
N GLY A 587 2.68 16.50 5.98
CA GLY A 587 1.67 16.26 7.01
C GLY A 587 2.00 15.11 7.96
N ASN A 588 1.19 14.98 9.01
CA ASN A 588 1.42 14.04 10.13
C ASN A 588 1.27 12.55 9.79
N HIS A 589 0.76 12.21 8.61
CA HIS A 589 0.67 10.84 8.11
C HIS A 589 2.03 10.26 7.70
N VAL A 590 3.06 11.10 7.60
CA VAL A 590 4.42 10.65 7.30
C VAL A 590 4.97 9.90 8.50
N GLU A 591 5.17 8.60 8.35
CA GLU A 591 5.75 7.70 9.35
C GLU A 591 6.87 6.89 8.71
N GLN A 592 7.88 6.52 9.49
CA GLN A 592 8.97 5.67 9.01
C GLN A 592 8.44 4.28 8.67
N ALA A 593 8.64 3.86 7.43
CA ALA A 593 8.39 2.49 6.95
C ALA A 593 9.69 1.66 6.87
N GLY A 594 10.85 2.32 6.87
CA GLY A 594 12.16 1.70 6.88
C GLY A 594 13.28 2.75 6.89
N SER A 595 14.46 2.35 7.34
CA SER A 595 15.64 3.20 7.36
C SER A 595 16.89 2.37 7.06
N LEU A 596 17.88 2.99 6.42
CA LEU A 596 19.24 2.48 6.31
C LEU A 596 20.20 3.67 6.39
N VAL A 597 21.11 3.61 7.36
CA VAL A 597 22.08 4.67 7.62
C VAL A 597 23.47 4.03 7.70
N ASN A 598 24.36 4.48 6.86
CA ASN A 598 25.77 4.09 6.86
C ASN A 598 26.70 5.30 6.67
N GLY A 599 28.00 5.05 6.53
CA GLY A 599 28.98 6.12 6.32
C GLY A 599 28.83 6.84 4.98
N ASP A 600 28.22 6.24 3.98
CA ASP A 600 28.16 6.74 2.61
C ASP A 600 26.92 7.59 2.37
N ARG A 601 25.76 7.16 2.92
CA ARG A 601 24.44 7.79 2.70
C ARG A 601 23.43 7.43 3.76
N LEU A 602 22.31 8.13 3.74
CA LEU A 602 21.08 7.72 4.39
C LEU A 602 20.01 7.35 3.36
N ARG A 603 19.16 6.39 3.73
CA ARG A 603 17.96 6.02 3.01
C ARG A 603 16.79 6.01 3.98
N PHE A 604 15.74 6.73 3.66
CA PHE A 604 14.56 6.84 4.48
C PHE A 604 13.32 6.48 3.68
N ASP A 605 12.65 5.39 4.09
CA ASP A 605 11.40 4.93 3.54
C ASP A 605 10.26 5.41 4.44
N PHE A 606 9.25 6.06 3.87
CA PHE A 606 8.19 6.70 4.64
C PHE A 606 6.82 6.54 3.97
N THR A 607 5.77 6.60 4.78
CA THR A 607 4.40 6.51 4.30
C THR A 607 3.99 7.80 3.60
N HIS A 608 3.72 7.70 2.28
CA HIS A 608 3.12 8.77 1.51
C HIS A 608 2.52 8.22 0.22
N PHE A 609 1.39 8.76 -0.20
CA PHE A 609 0.53 8.19 -1.23
C PHE A 609 0.91 8.57 -2.66
N GLN A 610 1.73 9.62 -2.86
CA GLN A 610 2.13 10.13 -4.18
C GLN A 610 3.62 10.43 -4.27
N ALA A 611 4.12 10.66 -5.49
CA ALA A 611 5.46 11.20 -5.69
C ALA A 611 5.53 12.63 -5.15
N MET A 612 6.62 12.97 -4.48
CA MET A 612 6.86 14.35 -4.06
C MET A 612 7.13 15.24 -5.26
N THR A 613 6.61 16.45 -5.21
CA THR A 613 6.95 17.48 -6.19
C THR A 613 8.35 18.01 -5.94
N ALA A 614 8.95 18.61 -6.98
CA ALA A 614 10.27 19.24 -6.86
C ALA A 614 10.28 20.36 -5.79
N GLU A 615 9.16 21.04 -5.60
CA GLU A 615 8.99 22.09 -4.59
C GLU A 615 8.93 21.52 -3.16
N GLU A 616 8.21 20.40 -2.97
CA GLU A 616 8.15 19.70 -1.67
C GLU A 616 9.52 19.14 -1.28
N ILE A 617 10.26 18.55 -2.23
CA ILE A 617 11.62 18.06 -2.03
C ILE A 617 12.54 19.21 -1.64
N ALA A 618 12.51 20.31 -2.38
CA ALA A 618 13.34 21.48 -2.10
C ALA A 618 13.01 22.09 -0.72
N LYS A 619 11.73 22.13 -0.33
CA LYS A 619 11.30 22.66 0.96
C LYS A 619 11.74 21.76 2.12
N ALA A 620 11.62 20.43 1.97
CA ALA A 620 12.11 19.48 2.96
C ALA A 620 13.64 19.56 3.14
N GLU A 621 14.38 19.63 2.03
CA GLU A 621 15.83 19.81 2.01
C GLU A 621 16.23 21.14 2.70
N GLN A 622 15.56 22.23 2.38
CA GLN A 622 15.81 23.54 2.97
C GLN A 622 15.60 23.53 4.49
N LEU A 623 14.53 22.91 4.99
CA LEU A 623 14.27 22.80 6.43
C LEU A 623 15.39 22.05 7.15
N VAL A 624 15.92 20.97 6.56
CA VAL A 624 17.06 20.24 7.14
C VAL A 624 18.31 21.12 7.17
N ILE A 625 18.63 21.80 6.07
CA ILE A 625 19.78 22.71 5.97
C ILE A 625 19.69 23.82 7.01
N GLU A 626 18.52 24.40 7.24
CA GLU A 626 18.29 25.41 8.27
C GLU A 626 18.63 24.90 9.69
N GLN A 627 18.21 23.66 10.01
CA GLN A 627 18.54 23.08 11.31
C GLN A 627 20.04 22.77 11.46
N ILE A 628 20.71 22.39 10.36
CA ILE A 628 22.17 22.24 10.33
C ILE A 628 22.86 23.59 10.60
N ALA A 629 22.42 24.64 9.91
CA ALA A 629 22.97 26.00 10.06
C ALA A 629 22.76 26.59 11.46
N ASN A 630 21.64 26.23 12.12
CA ASN A 630 21.33 26.65 13.50
C ASN A 630 22.27 26.01 14.53
N ASN A 631 23.04 25.00 14.17
CA ASN A 631 24.04 24.33 15.03
C ASN A 631 23.46 23.90 16.39
N ILE A 632 22.30 23.22 16.36
CA ILE A 632 21.55 22.83 17.54
C ILE A 632 22.28 21.70 18.28
N THR A 633 22.38 21.79 19.61
CA THR A 633 22.90 20.69 20.45
C THR A 633 21.97 19.46 20.33
N VAL A 634 22.56 18.29 20.19
CA VAL A 634 21.85 17.00 20.20
C VAL A 634 21.90 16.44 21.62
N ASP A 635 20.82 16.63 22.36
CA ASP A 635 20.69 16.12 23.73
C ASP A 635 20.18 14.66 23.70
N THR A 636 20.80 13.83 24.53
CA THR A 636 20.39 12.42 24.67
C THR A 636 20.17 12.09 26.15
N GLN A 637 19.01 11.54 26.48
CA GLN A 637 18.66 11.18 27.85
C GLN A 637 18.06 9.77 27.87
N GLU A 638 18.46 9.00 28.89
CA GLU A 638 17.81 7.72 29.20
C GLU A 638 16.72 7.97 30.25
N MET A 639 15.53 7.47 30.00
CA MET A 639 14.36 7.62 30.88
C MET A 639 13.42 6.45 30.70
N THR A 640 12.43 6.34 31.57
CA THR A 640 11.37 5.32 31.39
C THR A 640 10.52 5.63 30.16
N LEU A 641 9.93 4.58 29.56
CA LEU A 641 9.06 4.74 28.39
C LEU A 641 7.91 5.73 28.66
N ASP A 642 7.38 5.73 29.87
CA ASP A 642 6.27 6.62 30.26
C ASP A 642 6.70 8.08 30.41
N GLU A 643 7.91 8.34 30.87
CA GLU A 643 8.49 9.67 30.87
C GLU A 643 8.75 10.16 29.45
N ALA A 644 9.28 9.30 28.59
CA ALA A 644 9.54 9.62 27.19
C ALA A 644 8.24 9.97 26.43
N LYS A 645 7.14 9.26 26.65
CA LYS A 645 5.82 9.61 26.08
C LYS A 645 5.36 11.01 26.48
N LYS A 646 5.62 11.43 27.73
CA LYS A 646 5.24 12.77 28.23
C LYS A 646 6.04 13.90 27.58
N THR A 647 7.25 13.62 27.06
CA THR A 647 8.05 14.61 26.30
C THR A 647 7.53 14.84 24.88
N GLY A 648 6.56 14.05 24.40
CA GLY A 648 6.09 14.06 23.02
C GLY A 648 7.07 13.38 22.05
N ALA A 649 7.97 12.55 22.57
CA ALA A 649 8.92 11.82 21.73
C ALA A 649 8.19 10.87 20.77
N MET A 650 8.57 10.90 19.50
CA MET A 650 8.08 9.96 18.50
C MET A 650 8.71 8.60 18.74
N ALA A 651 7.86 7.57 18.86
CA ALA A 651 8.24 6.17 18.91
C ALA A 651 7.98 5.52 17.55
N LEU A 652 8.86 4.65 17.09
CA LEU A 652 8.64 3.88 15.86
C LEU A 652 7.60 2.79 16.11
N PHE A 653 6.61 2.68 15.22
CA PHE A 653 5.61 1.62 15.29
C PHE A 653 6.25 0.24 15.03
N GLY A 654 5.96 -0.71 15.93
CA GLY A 654 6.38 -2.11 15.79
C GLY A 654 7.70 -2.48 16.47
N GLU A 655 8.42 -1.56 17.09
CA GLU A 655 9.58 -1.91 17.91
C GLU A 655 9.15 -2.21 19.36
N LYS A 656 9.73 -3.29 19.93
CA LYS A 656 9.58 -3.61 21.35
C LYS A 656 10.59 -2.81 22.15
N TYR A 657 10.14 -1.77 22.80
CA TYR A 657 10.98 -0.97 23.69
C TYR A 657 11.10 -1.64 25.08
N GLY A 658 12.27 -1.56 25.69
CA GLY A 658 12.47 -1.96 27.08
C GLY A 658 11.85 -0.97 28.07
N GLU A 659 11.95 -1.26 29.37
CA GLU A 659 11.50 -0.35 30.44
C GLU A 659 12.22 1.01 30.39
N THR A 660 13.49 1.01 29.97
CA THR A 660 14.30 2.21 29.77
C THR A 660 14.55 2.44 28.29
N VAL A 661 14.31 3.67 27.84
CA VAL A 661 14.49 4.10 26.43
C VAL A 661 15.40 5.32 26.36
N ARG A 662 16.09 5.46 25.24
CA ARG A 662 16.94 6.61 24.96
C ARG A 662 16.21 7.61 24.09
N VAL A 663 16.02 8.82 24.58
CA VAL A 663 15.39 9.95 23.87
C VAL A 663 16.50 10.83 23.29
N VAL A 664 16.40 11.10 21.98
CA VAL A 664 17.29 12.02 21.25
C VAL A 664 16.50 13.27 20.91
N LYS A 665 16.98 14.42 21.38
CA LYS A 665 16.33 15.71 21.18
C LYS A 665 17.26 16.67 20.43
N MET A 666 16.75 17.31 19.37
CA MET A 666 17.43 18.32 18.57
C MET A 666 16.63 19.63 18.66
N GLY A 667 16.87 20.37 19.76
CA GLY A 667 16.10 21.57 20.10
C GLY A 667 14.61 21.28 20.25
N ASP A 668 13.78 22.17 19.70
CA ASP A 668 12.34 21.98 19.62
C ASP A 668 11.89 21.40 18.24
N PHE A 669 12.85 21.09 17.38
CA PHE A 669 12.55 20.63 16.03
C PHE A 669 12.25 19.14 15.98
N SER A 670 13.08 18.27 16.57
CA SER A 670 12.88 16.82 16.60
C SER A 670 13.11 16.25 18.00
N THR A 671 12.23 15.34 18.43
CA THR A 671 12.38 14.54 19.67
C THR A 671 11.90 13.12 19.36
N GLU A 672 12.81 12.14 19.44
CA GLU A 672 12.54 10.77 18.97
C GLU A 672 13.20 9.74 19.89
N LEU A 673 12.62 8.53 19.97
CA LEU A 673 13.23 7.37 20.62
C LEU A 673 14.29 6.78 19.69
N CYS A 674 15.56 6.81 20.07
CA CYS A 674 16.63 6.28 19.22
C CYS A 674 17.83 5.76 20.02
N GLY A 675 18.20 4.49 19.79
CA GLY A 675 19.39 3.87 20.37
C GLY A 675 20.67 4.03 19.53
N GLY A 676 20.61 4.74 18.40
CA GLY A 676 21.76 4.93 17.50
C GLY A 676 22.79 5.97 17.95
N THR A 677 23.84 6.11 17.18
CA THR A 677 24.88 7.10 17.42
C THR A 677 24.63 8.38 16.63
N HIS A 678 24.87 9.53 17.25
CA HIS A 678 24.55 10.86 16.71
C HIS A 678 25.72 11.82 16.81
N VAL A 679 25.66 12.92 16.06
CA VAL A 679 26.57 14.05 16.21
C VAL A 679 26.27 14.81 17.50
N ALA A 680 27.26 15.49 18.05
CA ALA A 680 27.08 16.32 19.26
C ALA A 680 26.23 17.56 19.00
N ASN A 681 26.27 18.11 17.80
CA ASN A 681 25.45 19.22 17.35
C ASN A 681 25.13 19.08 15.84
N THR A 682 24.03 19.70 15.40
CA THR A 682 23.57 19.55 14.00
C THR A 682 24.54 20.19 13.00
N GLY A 683 25.32 21.17 13.39
CA GLY A 683 26.35 21.79 12.55
C GLY A 683 27.46 20.82 12.13
N ALA A 684 27.71 19.76 12.90
CA ALA A 684 28.69 18.72 12.56
C ALA A 684 28.27 17.87 11.35
N ILE A 685 26.99 17.91 10.94
CA ILE A 685 26.49 17.28 9.71
C ILE A 685 27.13 17.95 8.48
N MET A 686 27.45 19.23 8.55
CA MET A 686 28.12 20.09 7.55
C MET A 686 27.21 20.46 6.37
N ALA A 687 26.82 19.51 5.55
CA ALA A 687 26.00 19.68 4.34
C ALA A 687 24.97 18.55 4.23
N PHE A 688 23.87 18.83 3.52
CA PHE A 688 22.81 17.87 3.27
C PHE A 688 22.29 18.01 1.84
N LYS A 689 22.03 16.88 1.16
CA LYS A 689 21.48 16.87 -0.20
C LYS A 689 20.58 15.65 -0.40
N ILE A 690 19.34 15.86 -0.80
CA ILE A 690 18.45 14.79 -1.31
C ILE A 690 18.88 14.49 -2.75
N VAL A 691 19.26 13.25 -3.03
CA VAL A 691 19.73 12.83 -4.36
C VAL A 691 18.66 12.08 -5.14
N SER A 692 17.73 11.42 -4.48
CA SER A 692 16.62 10.73 -5.15
C SER A 692 15.37 10.67 -4.30
N GLU A 693 14.22 10.63 -4.97
CA GLU A 693 12.92 10.31 -4.39
C GLU A 693 12.23 9.32 -5.33
N SER A 694 11.71 8.19 -4.79
CA SER A 694 11.11 7.13 -5.59
C SER A 694 10.06 6.35 -4.82
N GLY A 695 9.18 5.61 -5.54
CA GLY A 695 8.24 4.65 -4.93
C GLY A 695 8.91 3.30 -4.67
N VAL A 696 8.66 2.72 -3.50
CA VAL A 696 9.16 1.38 -3.12
C VAL A 696 8.02 0.37 -3.12
N ALA A 697 6.90 0.77 -2.56
CA ALA A 697 5.67 -0.02 -2.49
C ALA A 697 4.46 0.92 -2.59
N ALA A 698 3.26 0.34 -2.66
CA ALA A 698 2.05 1.15 -2.62
C ALA A 698 1.96 1.91 -1.29
N GLY A 699 1.88 3.23 -1.34
CA GLY A 699 1.82 4.09 -0.16
C GLY A 699 3.15 4.28 0.57
N VAL A 700 4.28 3.82 0.01
CA VAL A 700 5.62 3.99 0.59
C VAL A 700 6.56 4.67 -0.40
N ARG A 701 7.14 5.78 0.01
CA ARG A 701 8.13 6.55 -0.74
C ARG A 701 9.51 6.38 -0.10
N ARG A 702 10.55 6.51 -0.90
CA ARG A 702 11.95 6.43 -0.50
C ARG A 702 12.68 7.70 -0.84
N ILE A 703 13.39 8.26 0.12
CA ILE A 703 14.38 9.29 -0.10
C ILE A 703 15.78 8.70 0.16
N GLU A 704 16.72 9.00 -0.73
CA GLU A 704 18.13 8.84 -0.48
C GLU A 704 18.80 10.21 -0.40
N ALA A 705 19.63 10.39 0.60
CA ALA A 705 20.33 11.67 0.81
C ALA A 705 21.76 11.46 1.27
N LEU A 706 22.56 12.49 1.09
CA LEU A 706 23.98 12.57 1.44
C LEU A 706 24.21 13.65 2.49
N THR A 707 25.25 13.46 3.30
CA THR A 707 25.74 14.45 4.25
C THR A 707 27.24 14.70 4.11
N GLY A 708 27.74 15.76 4.73
CA GLY A 708 29.15 16.04 4.87
C GLY A 708 29.92 16.02 3.54
N ASN A 709 31.02 15.29 3.52
CA ASN A 709 31.88 15.16 2.35
C ASN A 709 31.20 14.53 1.14
N GLY A 710 30.24 13.63 1.36
CA GLY A 710 29.47 12.99 0.27
C GLY A 710 28.73 14.00 -0.60
N VAL A 711 28.25 15.11 -0.01
CA VAL A 711 27.60 16.20 -0.77
C VAL A 711 28.61 16.92 -1.65
N PHE A 712 29.82 17.19 -1.16
CA PHE A 712 30.86 17.86 -1.95
C PHE A 712 31.35 16.96 -3.09
N GLU A 713 31.52 15.68 -2.87
CA GLU A 713 31.86 14.72 -3.92
C GLU A 713 30.75 14.63 -4.98
N TYR A 714 29.49 14.63 -4.57
CA TYR A 714 28.36 14.67 -5.50
C TYR A 714 28.41 15.90 -6.40
N TYR A 715 28.61 17.09 -5.87
CA TYR A 715 28.71 18.32 -6.68
C TYR A 715 29.95 18.34 -7.55
N LYS A 716 31.09 17.85 -7.07
CA LYS A 716 32.31 17.72 -7.88
C LYS A 716 32.09 16.81 -9.08
N ASN A 717 31.42 15.66 -8.91
CA ASN A 717 31.12 14.76 -10.00
C ASN A 717 30.15 15.38 -11.03
N LEU A 718 29.18 16.19 -10.57
CA LEU A 718 28.31 16.97 -11.46
C LEU A 718 29.08 18.01 -12.24
N GLU A 719 29.99 18.74 -11.61
CA GLU A 719 30.86 19.76 -12.25
C GLU A 719 31.73 19.11 -13.31
N GLU A 720 32.43 18.02 -12.99
CA GLU A 720 33.22 17.26 -13.95
C GLU A 720 32.38 16.76 -15.14
N THR A 721 31.17 16.31 -14.89
CA THR A 721 30.24 15.84 -15.93
C THR A 721 29.82 16.98 -16.86
N LEU A 722 29.50 18.14 -16.28
CA LEU A 722 29.17 19.35 -17.03
C LEU A 722 30.36 19.83 -17.89
N GLU A 723 31.58 19.84 -17.32
CA GLU A 723 32.79 20.21 -18.06
C GLU A 723 33.04 19.24 -19.23
N LYS A 724 32.95 17.91 -18.99
CA LYS A 724 33.12 16.91 -20.01
C LYS A 724 32.09 17.08 -21.14
N SER A 725 30.83 17.32 -20.78
CA SER A 725 29.74 17.53 -21.72
C SER A 725 29.95 18.81 -22.55
N ALA A 726 30.35 19.90 -21.91
CA ALA A 726 30.66 21.17 -22.56
C ALA A 726 31.83 21.04 -23.56
N LYS A 727 32.88 20.29 -23.18
CA LYS A 727 34.02 19.99 -24.07
C LYS A 727 33.62 19.22 -25.32
N ILE A 728 32.71 18.24 -25.21
CA ILE A 728 32.21 17.44 -26.34
C ILE A 728 31.55 18.35 -27.39
N VAL A 729 30.71 19.27 -26.94
CA VAL A 729 29.99 20.21 -27.84
C VAL A 729 30.78 21.53 -28.09
N LYS A 730 32.03 21.58 -27.64
CA LYS A 730 32.98 22.73 -27.85
C LYS A 730 32.43 24.06 -27.31
N THR A 731 32.01 24.05 -26.05
CA THR A 731 31.55 25.23 -25.31
C THR A 731 32.07 25.23 -23.87
N THR A 732 31.68 26.24 -23.07
CA THR A 732 31.87 26.28 -21.63
C THR A 732 30.64 25.67 -20.90
N PRO A 733 30.75 25.24 -19.62
CA PRO A 733 29.59 24.77 -18.83
C PRO A 733 28.43 25.77 -18.82
N VAL A 734 28.70 27.05 -18.74
CA VAL A 734 27.67 28.12 -18.74
C VAL A 734 26.96 28.22 -20.09
N GLY A 735 27.70 28.06 -21.19
CA GLY A 735 27.14 28.09 -22.55
C GLY A 735 26.58 26.78 -23.05
N LEU A 736 26.51 25.75 -22.21
CA LEU A 736 26.12 24.40 -22.64
C LEU A 736 24.69 24.34 -23.15
N THR A 737 23.74 24.94 -22.44
CA THR A 737 22.31 24.96 -22.80
C THR A 737 22.10 25.64 -24.17
N GLU A 738 22.64 26.87 -24.36
CA GLU A 738 22.52 27.61 -25.62
C GLU A 738 23.15 26.84 -26.80
N LYS A 739 24.31 26.21 -26.54
CA LYS A 739 24.98 25.40 -27.57
C LYS A 739 24.19 24.16 -27.95
N LEU A 740 23.57 23.49 -27.00
CA LEU A 740 22.71 22.33 -27.26
C LEU A 740 21.43 22.73 -28.01
N GLU A 741 20.79 23.83 -27.63
CA GLU A 741 19.63 24.38 -28.36
C GLU A 741 20.00 24.70 -29.81
N HIS A 742 21.13 25.33 -30.03
CA HIS A 742 21.64 25.64 -31.38
C HIS A 742 21.89 24.36 -32.20
N LEU A 743 22.57 23.37 -31.61
CA LEU A 743 22.85 22.10 -32.29
C LEU A 743 21.55 21.34 -32.63
N MET A 744 20.57 21.34 -31.75
CA MET A 744 19.27 20.73 -32.00
C MET A 744 18.51 21.43 -33.12
N ALA A 745 18.57 22.78 -33.17
CA ALA A 745 17.98 23.56 -34.27
C ALA A 745 18.68 23.28 -35.60
N GLU A 746 20.02 23.22 -35.60
CA GLU A 746 20.83 22.91 -36.78
C GLU A 746 20.55 21.49 -37.29
N MET A 747 20.48 20.50 -36.41
CA MET A 747 20.12 19.12 -36.74
C MET A 747 18.73 19.03 -37.37
N LYS A 748 17.75 19.75 -36.84
CA LYS A 748 16.39 19.80 -37.40
C LYS A 748 16.36 20.47 -38.80
N ALA A 749 17.15 21.54 -38.98
CA ALA A 749 17.30 22.21 -40.28
C ALA A 749 17.93 21.28 -41.31
N LEU A 750 19.02 20.59 -40.94
CA LEU A 750 19.69 19.62 -41.83
C LEU A 750 18.81 18.43 -42.19
N GLN A 751 17.98 17.94 -41.25
CA GLN A 751 16.99 16.89 -41.53
C GLN A 751 15.97 17.38 -42.55
N SER A 752 15.42 18.59 -42.38
CA SER A 752 14.45 19.16 -43.32
C SER A 752 15.06 19.41 -44.69
N GLU A 753 16.31 19.90 -44.73
CA GLU A 753 17.05 20.09 -46.00
C GLU A 753 17.30 18.76 -46.72
N ASN A 754 17.67 17.71 -45.96
CA ASN A 754 17.88 16.37 -46.51
C ASN A 754 16.58 15.80 -47.10
N GLU A 755 15.45 15.97 -46.42
CA GLU A 755 14.12 15.57 -46.94
C GLU A 755 13.77 16.38 -48.20
N SER A 756 14.03 17.67 -48.20
CA SER A 756 13.79 18.56 -49.38
C SER A 756 14.66 18.12 -50.57
N LEU A 757 15.95 17.85 -50.33
CA LEU A 757 16.87 17.38 -51.36
C LEU A 757 16.46 16.01 -51.95
N LYS A 758 16.04 15.08 -51.08
CA LYS A 758 15.50 13.79 -51.51
C LYS A 758 14.23 13.95 -52.35
N SER A 759 13.33 14.83 -51.93
CA SER A 759 12.10 15.14 -52.68
C SER A 759 12.40 15.80 -54.05
N LYS A 760 13.40 16.70 -54.09
CA LYS A 760 13.81 17.32 -55.33
C LYS A 760 14.45 16.32 -56.30
N ALA A 761 15.37 15.47 -55.78
CA ALA A 761 15.97 14.40 -56.57
C ALA A 761 14.91 13.42 -57.15
N ALA A 762 13.91 13.11 -56.39
CA ALA A 762 12.78 12.28 -56.83
C ALA A 762 11.94 12.97 -57.90
N LYS A 763 11.74 14.31 -57.80
CA LYS A 763 11.02 15.10 -58.84
C LYS A 763 11.80 15.21 -60.14
N ASP A 764 13.11 15.40 -60.06
CA ASP A 764 13.99 15.49 -61.26
C ASP A 764 14.02 14.16 -62.01
N ALA A 765 14.07 13.02 -61.25
CA ALA A 765 13.95 11.70 -61.83
C ALA A 765 12.59 11.46 -62.55
N LEU A 766 11.54 12.16 -62.13
CA LEU A 766 10.18 12.02 -62.68
C LEU A 766 10.08 12.54 -64.14
N GLY A 767 10.85 13.56 -64.53
CA GLY A 767 10.85 14.17 -65.87
C GLY A 767 11.40 13.23 -66.95
N ASP A 768 12.47 12.51 -66.64
CA ASP A 768 13.14 11.59 -67.57
C ASP A 768 12.40 10.26 -67.73
N VAL A 769 11.66 9.82 -66.71
CA VAL A 769 10.94 8.54 -66.72
C VAL A 769 9.70 8.55 -67.58
N MET A 770 9.00 9.66 -67.71
CA MET A 770 7.80 9.77 -68.59
C MET A 770 8.08 9.56 -70.08
N ASN A 771 9.32 9.80 -70.54
CA ASN A 771 9.71 9.55 -71.93
C ASN A 771 9.82 8.06 -72.26
N GLN A 772 9.73 7.14 -71.30
CA GLN A 772 9.85 5.69 -71.48
C GLN A 772 8.50 4.97 -71.57
N VAL A 773 7.38 5.70 -71.70
CA VAL A 773 6.04 5.10 -71.87
C VAL A 773 5.90 4.37 -73.19
N VAL A 774 5.46 3.11 -73.15
CA VAL A 774 5.17 2.28 -74.31
C VAL A 774 3.75 1.75 -74.23
N GLU A 775 3.10 1.59 -75.41
CA GLU A 775 1.76 1.04 -75.46
C GLU A 775 1.78 -0.45 -75.76
N ILE A 776 1.06 -1.28 -75.00
CA ILE A 776 0.93 -2.72 -75.18
C ILE A 776 -0.54 -3.09 -75.21
N LYS A 777 -1.05 -3.53 -76.39
CA LYS A 777 -2.45 -3.93 -76.52
C LYS A 777 -3.48 -2.91 -76.03
N GLY A 778 -3.19 -1.62 -76.22
CA GLY A 778 -4.07 -0.52 -75.80
C GLY A 778 -3.99 -0.17 -74.28
N VAL A 779 -2.93 -0.61 -73.58
CA VAL A 779 -2.60 -0.26 -72.17
C VAL A 779 -1.24 0.41 -72.19
N GLN A 780 -1.11 1.60 -71.59
CA GLN A 780 0.16 2.31 -71.49
C GLN A 780 0.98 1.65 -70.35
N LEU A 781 2.22 1.33 -70.62
CA LEU A 781 3.21 0.81 -69.69
C LEU A 781 4.34 1.80 -69.47
N LEU A 782 4.57 2.16 -68.23
CA LEU A 782 5.76 2.84 -67.79
C LEU A 782 6.58 1.88 -66.92
N ALA A 783 7.71 1.42 -67.37
CA ALA A 783 8.60 0.58 -66.62
C ALA A 783 9.98 1.24 -66.55
N ALA A 784 10.41 1.64 -65.36
CA ALA A 784 11.63 2.44 -65.23
C ALA A 784 12.46 2.09 -63.95
N ARG A 785 13.75 2.27 -64.06
CA ARG A 785 14.69 2.23 -62.93
C ARG A 785 14.87 3.65 -62.38
N VAL A 786 14.72 3.78 -61.04
CA VAL A 786 14.90 5.05 -60.31
C VAL A 786 15.74 4.79 -59.09
N ASP A 787 17.07 4.91 -59.23
CA ASP A 787 17.99 4.57 -58.14
C ASP A 787 17.98 5.61 -57.01
N GLY A 788 18.30 5.14 -55.78
CA GLY A 788 18.41 5.99 -54.60
C GLY A 788 17.06 6.33 -53.90
N VAL A 789 15.96 5.75 -54.37
CA VAL A 789 14.62 5.95 -53.78
C VAL A 789 14.24 4.73 -52.93
N ASP A 790 13.82 4.97 -51.69
CA ASP A 790 13.34 3.89 -50.82
C ASP A 790 11.93 3.40 -51.24
N MET A 791 11.43 2.37 -50.52
CA MET A 791 10.14 1.76 -50.89
C MET A 791 8.97 2.75 -50.77
N ASN A 792 9.00 3.68 -49.81
CA ASN A 792 7.93 4.69 -49.63
C ASN A 792 8.01 5.75 -50.74
N GLY A 793 9.20 6.23 -51.02
CA GLY A 793 9.45 7.14 -52.15
C GLY A 793 9.05 6.54 -53.51
N LEU A 794 9.29 5.23 -53.74
CA LEU A 794 8.84 4.55 -54.96
C LEU A 794 7.32 4.45 -55.04
N ARG A 795 6.60 4.28 -53.90
CA ARG A 795 5.14 4.30 -53.90
C ARG A 795 4.61 5.69 -54.27
N ASP A 796 5.09 6.73 -53.58
CA ASP A 796 4.68 8.12 -53.86
C ASP A 796 4.94 8.50 -55.30
N LEU A 797 6.11 8.10 -55.84
CA LEU A 797 6.49 8.31 -57.22
C LEU A 797 5.56 7.54 -58.18
N GLY A 798 5.25 6.27 -57.82
CA GLY A 798 4.37 5.42 -58.61
C GLY A 798 2.94 5.97 -58.67
N ASP A 799 2.38 6.48 -57.56
CA ASP A 799 1.05 7.13 -57.55
C ASP A 799 1.01 8.42 -58.35
N GLN A 800 2.08 9.24 -58.33
CA GLN A 800 2.19 10.45 -59.16
C GLN A 800 2.29 10.11 -60.66
N LEU A 801 3.10 9.08 -60.99
CA LEU A 801 3.24 8.59 -62.36
C LEU A 801 1.99 7.97 -62.89
N LYS A 802 1.29 7.16 -62.06
CA LYS A 802 -0.02 6.55 -62.39
C LYS A 802 -1.06 7.65 -62.72
N THR A 803 -1.10 8.74 -61.93
CA THR A 803 -2.01 9.85 -62.13
C THR A 803 -1.72 10.59 -63.44
N LYS A 804 -0.41 10.78 -63.78
CA LYS A 804 0.02 11.44 -65.04
C LYS A 804 -0.18 10.53 -66.27
N LEU A 805 -0.02 9.22 -66.12
CA LEU A 805 -0.17 8.27 -67.19
C LEU A 805 -1.65 8.13 -67.69
N GLY A 806 -2.60 8.45 -66.82
CA GLY A 806 -4.05 8.32 -67.12
C GLY A 806 -4.50 6.85 -66.98
N GLU A 807 -4.51 6.10 -68.09
CA GLU A 807 -4.83 4.67 -68.09
C GLU A 807 -3.62 3.83 -68.41
N GLY A 808 -3.09 3.05 -67.42
CA GLY A 808 -1.94 2.22 -67.72
C GLY A 808 -1.39 1.52 -66.48
N VAL A 809 -0.19 1.01 -66.65
CA VAL A 809 0.58 0.30 -65.61
C VAL A 809 1.91 0.98 -65.39
N VAL A 810 2.26 1.23 -64.14
CA VAL A 810 3.55 1.77 -63.70
C VAL A 810 4.33 0.70 -62.96
N VAL A 811 5.57 0.43 -63.36
CA VAL A 811 6.50 -0.44 -62.66
C VAL A 811 7.81 0.32 -62.43
N LEU A 812 8.16 0.48 -61.16
CA LEU A 812 9.37 1.16 -60.74
C LEU A 812 10.31 0.20 -60.01
N ALA A 813 11.59 0.33 -60.27
CA ALA A 813 12.64 -0.39 -59.56
C ALA A 813 13.69 0.58 -59.03
N SER A 814 14.15 0.35 -57.80
CA SER A 814 15.25 1.10 -57.19
C SER A 814 16.29 0.16 -56.60
N GLY A 815 17.54 0.48 -56.78
CA GLY A 815 18.69 -0.19 -56.16
C GLY A 815 19.42 0.76 -55.21
N ALA A 816 19.55 0.39 -53.93
CA ALA A 816 20.34 1.11 -52.95
C ALA A 816 20.93 0.11 -51.93
N ASP A 817 22.19 0.30 -51.55
CA ASP A 817 22.89 -0.48 -50.51
C ASP A 817 22.76 -2.00 -50.65
N GLY A 818 22.87 -2.50 -51.89
CA GLY A 818 22.79 -3.93 -52.20
C GLY A 818 21.38 -4.52 -52.11
N LYS A 819 20.34 -3.69 -51.92
CA LYS A 819 18.92 -4.08 -51.90
C LYS A 819 18.20 -3.55 -53.12
N VAL A 820 17.18 -4.25 -53.54
CA VAL A 820 16.30 -3.84 -54.62
C VAL A 820 14.88 -3.65 -54.08
N ASN A 821 14.24 -2.55 -54.45
CA ASN A 821 12.81 -2.30 -54.24
C ASN A 821 12.10 -2.29 -55.56
N LEU A 822 11.01 -3.01 -55.70
CA LEU A 822 10.10 -3.02 -56.85
C LEU A 822 8.69 -2.62 -56.43
N VAL A 823 8.08 -1.74 -57.19
CA VAL A 823 6.67 -1.36 -57.04
C VAL A 823 6.00 -1.43 -58.41
N ALA A 824 4.82 -2.05 -58.43
CA ALA A 824 3.95 -2.06 -59.61
C ALA A 824 2.56 -1.53 -59.22
N MET A 825 2.01 -0.68 -60.05
CA MET A 825 0.66 -0.10 -59.93
C MET A 825 -0.08 -0.18 -61.26
N ALA A 826 -1.39 -0.48 -61.16
CA ALA A 826 -2.27 -0.51 -62.32
C ALA A 826 -3.49 0.38 -62.09
N THR A 827 -3.93 1.06 -63.11
CA THR A 827 -5.21 1.81 -63.08
C THR A 827 -6.40 0.93 -63.29
N ASP A 828 -7.59 1.38 -62.94
CA ASP A 828 -8.84 0.59 -63.04
C ASP A 828 -9.12 0.20 -64.52
N GLY A 829 -8.87 1.10 -65.51
CA GLY A 829 -8.99 0.83 -66.94
C GLY A 829 -8.00 -0.23 -67.40
N ALA A 830 -6.75 -0.24 -66.92
CA ALA A 830 -5.76 -1.24 -67.22
C ALA A 830 -6.14 -2.61 -66.59
N MET A 831 -6.65 -2.64 -65.39
CA MET A 831 -7.13 -3.87 -64.71
C MET A 831 -8.35 -4.48 -65.45
N ALA A 832 -9.25 -3.65 -65.93
CA ALA A 832 -10.39 -4.10 -66.77
C ALA A 832 -9.97 -4.80 -68.04
N LYS A 833 -8.76 -4.49 -68.58
CA LYS A 833 -8.14 -5.10 -69.74
C LYS A 833 -7.28 -6.31 -69.42
N GLY A 834 -7.17 -6.72 -68.14
CA GLY A 834 -6.48 -7.91 -67.69
C GLY A 834 -5.16 -7.65 -66.94
N ALA A 835 -4.70 -6.39 -66.81
CA ALA A 835 -3.48 -6.10 -66.09
C ALA A 835 -3.60 -6.36 -64.57
N HIS A 836 -2.59 -6.98 -64.00
CA HIS A 836 -2.59 -7.34 -62.57
C HIS A 836 -1.23 -7.10 -61.94
N ALA A 837 -1.10 -6.04 -61.14
CA ALA A 837 0.17 -5.61 -60.54
C ALA A 837 0.88 -6.72 -59.73
N GLY A 838 0.07 -7.53 -58.97
CA GLY A 838 0.60 -8.68 -58.21
C GLY A 838 1.26 -9.73 -59.06
N ASN A 839 0.70 -10.03 -60.25
CA ASN A 839 1.24 -11.03 -61.19
C ASN A 839 2.45 -10.47 -61.92
N LEU A 840 2.46 -9.17 -62.24
CA LEU A 840 3.63 -8.49 -62.80
C LEU A 840 4.84 -8.58 -61.84
N ILE A 841 4.64 -8.22 -60.58
CA ILE A 841 5.70 -8.32 -59.56
C ILE A 841 6.18 -9.78 -59.39
N LYS A 842 5.29 -10.76 -59.33
CA LYS A 842 5.69 -12.19 -59.27
C LYS A 842 6.52 -12.64 -60.49
N GLY A 843 6.21 -12.12 -61.68
CA GLY A 843 6.91 -12.46 -62.89
C GLY A 843 8.33 -11.91 -62.96
N ILE A 844 8.62 -10.78 -62.28
CA ILE A 844 9.93 -10.09 -62.37
C ILE A 844 10.77 -10.16 -61.11
N ALA A 845 10.17 -10.43 -59.91
CA ALA A 845 10.87 -10.41 -58.65
C ALA A 845 12.01 -11.46 -58.53
N ALA A 846 11.88 -12.59 -59.18
CA ALA A 846 12.93 -13.64 -59.20
C ALA A 846 14.22 -13.15 -59.87
N LEU A 847 14.14 -12.25 -60.89
CA LEU A 847 15.28 -11.71 -61.59
C LEU A 847 16.15 -10.79 -60.71
N VAL A 848 15.58 -10.18 -59.72
CA VAL A 848 16.29 -9.36 -58.73
C VAL A 848 16.65 -10.14 -57.47
N GLY A 849 16.53 -11.47 -57.47
CA GLY A 849 16.84 -12.31 -56.31
C GLY A 849 15.89 -12.06 -55.11
N GLY A 850 14.65 -11.81 -55.39
CA GLY A 850 13.65 -11.48 -54.41
C GLY A 850 12.30 -12.18 -54.62
N GLY A 851 11.36 -11.84 -53.78
CA GLY A 851 9.99 -12.27 -53.81
C GLY A 851 9.04 -11.18 -53.38
N GLY A 852 7.83 -11.22 -53.88
CA GLY A 852 6.82 -10.23 -53.56
C GLY A 852 5.47 -10.54 -54.20
N GLY A 853 4.53 -9.63 -54.02
CA GLY A 853 3.18 -9.76 -54.52
C GLY A 853 2.32 -8.62 -54.06
N GLY A 854 1.06 -8.70 -54.29
CA GLY A 854 0.11 -7.67 -53.91
C GLY A 854 -1.24 -7.84 -54.57
N ARG A 855 -2.03 -6.80 -54.52
CA ARG A 855 -3.35 -6.73 -55.12
C ARG A 855 -3.27 -6.41 -56.62
N PRO A 856 -4.37 -6.54 -57.38
CA PRO A 856 -4.39 -6.20 -58.78
C PRO A 856 -3.96 -4.74 -59.08
N ASN A 857 -4.33 -3.81 -58.20
CA ASN A 857 -4.06 -2.38 -58.35
C ASN A 857 -2.66 -1.96 -57.85
N MET A 858 -2.03 -2.68 -56.94
CA MET A 858 -0.73 -2.36 -56.37
C MET A 858 -0.02 -3.59 -55.81
N ALA A 859 1.26 -3.73 -56.14
CA ALA A 859 2.12 -4.79 -55.60
C ALA A 859 3.56 -4.28 -55.39
N GLN A 860 4.29 -4.98 -54.54
CA GLN A 860 5.67 -4.67 -54.22
C GLN A 860 6.53 -5.91 -54.01
N ALA A 861 7.80 -5.79 -54.21
CA ALA A 861 8.78 -6.80 -53.86
C ALA A 861 10.09 -6.19 -53.40
N GLY A 862 10.81 -6.94 -52.59
CA GLY A 862 12.20 -6.68 -52.25
C GLY A 862 13.14 -7.71 -52.89
N GLY A 863 14.36 -7.33 -53.25
CA GLY A 863 15.36 -8.24 -53.81
C GLY A 863 16.78 -7.96 -53.29
N LYS A 864 17.71 -8.87 -53.55
CA LYS A 864 19.13 -8.79 -53.13
C LYS A 864 20.12 -8.70 -54.30
N ASN A 865 19.64 -8.64 -55.56
CA ASN A 865 20.46 -8.57 -56.76
C ASN A 865 20.19 -7.30 -57.56
N PRO A 866 20.87 -6.16 -57.30
CA PRO A 866 20.71 -4.92 -58.06
C PRO A 866 21.08 -5.04 -59.53
N ALA A 867 21.99 -5.95 -59.89
CA ALA A 867 22.39 -6.16 -61.28
C ALA A 867 21.25 -6.76 -62.18
N GLY A 868 20.23 -7.36 -61.53
CA GLY A 868 19.05 -7.89 -62.20
C GLY A 868 17.96 -6.87 -62.52
N ILE A 869 18.05 -5.62 -62.04
CA ILE A 869 17.01 -4.57 -62.18
C ILE A 869 16.69 -4.29 -63.67
N ASP A 870 17.71 -4.05 -64.48
CA ASP A 870 17.52 -3.71 -65.90
C ASP A 870 16.84 -4.86 -66.67
N GLN A 871 17.21 -6.09 -66.37
CA GLN A 871 16.57 -7.28 -66.90
C GLN A 871 15.12 -7.43 -66.40
N ALA A 872 14.84 -7.14 -65.13
CA ALA A 872 13.52 -7.18 -64.62
C ALA A 872 12.62 -6.11 -65.27
N ILE A 873 13.09 -4.89 -65.46
CA ILE A 873 12.39 -3.83 -66.16
C ILE A 873 12.09 -4.16 -67.61
N ALA A 874 13.05 -4.75 -68.34
CA ALA A 874 12.89 -5.19 -69.71
C ALA A 874 11.85 -6.33 -69.87
N GLU A 875 11.74 -7.23 -68.87
CA GLU A 875 10.79 -8.35 -68.92
C GLU A 875 9.33 -7.90 -68.55
N VAL A 876 9.11 -6.72 -67.91
CA VAL A 876 7.77 -6.23 -67.56
C VAL A 876 6.84 -6.19 -68.78
N ALA A 877 7.33 -5.71 -69.93
CA ALA A 877 6.55 -5.60 -71.15
C ALA A 877 6.02 -6.96 -71.66
N LYS A 878 6.87 -7.99 -71.54
CA LYS A 878 6.50 -9.35 -71.94
C LYS A 878 5.51 -10.00 -70.99
N VAL A 879 5.74 -9.81 -69.68
CA VAL A 879 4.79 -10.32 -68.64
C VAL A 879 3.45 -9.64 -68.74
N LEU A 880 3.40 -8.31 -69.00
CA LEU A 880 2.16 -7.58 -69.17
C LEU A 880 1.44 -8.04 -70.43
N LYS A 881 2.18 -8.27 -71.54
CA LYS A 881 1.59 -8.75 -72.83
C LYS A 881 0.93 -10.12 -72.70
N GLY A 882 1.42 -10.93 -71.75
CA GLY A 882 0.84 -12.25 -71.45
C GLY A 882 -0.39 -12.19 -70.52
N GLN A 883 -0.64 -11.07 -69.86
CA GLN A 883 -1.83 -10.81 -69.04
C GLN A 883 -3.01 -10.22 -69.82
N LEU A 884 -2.69 -9.32 -70.72
CA LEU A 884 -3.63 -8.69 -71.69
C LEU A 884 -3.94 -9.64 -72.88
#